data_c77cc26a898534752301a5857b75674e
#
_entry.id   c77cc26a898534752301a5857b75674e
#
_cell.length_a   1.000
_cell.length_b   1.000
_cell.length_c   1.000
_cell.angle_alpha   90.00
_cell.angle_beta   90.00
_cell.angle_gamma   90.00
#
_symmetry.space_group_name_H-M   'P 1'
#
loop_
_entity.id
_entity.type
_entity.pdbx_description
1 polymer ?
#
loop_
_entity_poly.entity_id
_entity_poly.type
_entity_poly.pdbx_seq_one_letter_code
_entity_poly.pdbx_strand_id
1 'polypeptide(L)'
;MRVLTIPPRGARSAGRRLPAALVAAMTVVAGAAATGLLTGAAANAAARTPAAATAAQAAPVPGNGVGATVPFTEFEGEAGVLGGGAGTVALTAAPTTQYSSAALEASGHAYAHLGGTGQSVQWTNTTGSPISFLNVRASVPDSASGGGTATTLDLYVNGAFRQALPLNSKQSWVYEGNNNYNTSDNQNPADGSPRVFWDEAHAFVTGAPIPAGATFSLVKDAANSAASYDVDVVDAENPPAPLPQPANSISITSCGAVPDNTPTNGAADGAATDSGPAIQNCINQAQSQGRTLWIPPGTFYVKGTTGLRAQGITIAGAGMWYSTVYRDVPVPNSTPLAALFEVTSCHVQNFHIDANAVSRSTIGGDGGAMDTTGTNWSADGIWTQHTMSGFWASGTGGSVKNSRLTAIWADGINVNNVSLNGGKGSDLTVSNNFVRGTGDDAIAINSVDYNTNGDGSKTYYTPMANVTVSNNTSVAPWGGKGVAVYGGSGHHVTNNYVSDTARYIGLGAGRFGVNGNDLLSATITGNVVVRSGGNAYSQGQPAMHIGNGGDGQNTGTVDKVTATGNTVVDSLYDGIGFSTSTNSLLQDNTVTDPGRNGVVVSPPFYPAPTGSATLTRTTVTGVKPGNAAYLNNSAAFTATLSGNSWQGGTTPPPVEGPYGGTPAAVPGTVQAENYDTGGQGTAYNVGSVNGNGTAYRADGVDLESTSDTGGGYDLGWSSGGQWFRYTVNAASAGTYTVAFRVAAPAAVSGALHLADASGANLTGAVAIPATGDWQAWSTVTATVTLPAGKQVLTLVEDNGGWNLNSLAFTAAGGPGTPSNLAAGKATGESSHIDVYASSRVTDTDRNSYWESANNAFPQWVQVDLGAARSASRVVLKLPSGWGARTQTLALQGSTDGSSFSTLKASAAYTFDPASDNTVTLTFPATAERYFRVTVTANTGWPAGQLSDFQVWSS
;
A
#
# COMPACT_ATOMS: atom_id res chain seq x y z
N MET A 1 13.41 -23.04 -16.97
CA MET A 1 12.35 -22.07 -17.15
C MET A 1 11.70 -22.28 -18.50
N ARG A 2 10.52 -22.87 -18.55
CA ARG A 2 9.75 -22.92 -19.80
C ARG A 2 8.88 -21.66 -19.84
N VAL A 3 9.06 -20.85 -20.85
CA VAL A 3 8.11 -19.82 -21.24
C VAL A 3 6.74 -20.49 -21.38
N LEU A 4 5.73 -19.99 -20.70
CA LEU A 4 4.36 -20.33 -21.01
C LEU A 4 4.07 -19.83 -22.43
N THR A 5 4.28 -20.68 -23.42
CA THR A 5 3.74 -20.45 -24.75
C THR A 5 2.26 -20.78 -24.67
N ILE A 6 1.42 -19.78 -24.57
CA ILE A 6 -0.02 -19.93 -24.80
C ILE A 6 -0.18 -20.17 -26.30
N PRO A 7 -0.70 -21.34 -26.74
CA PRO A 7 -0.92 -21.56 -28.15
C PRO A 7 -2.03 -20.64 -28.65
N PRO A 8 -1.93 -20.11 -29.87
CA PRO A 8 -3.02 -19.34 -30.46
C PRO A 8 -4.25 -20.24 -30.62
N ARG A 9 -5.37 -19.78 -30.10
CA ARG A 9 -6.68 -20.44 -30.28
C ARG A 9 -7.14 -20.26 -31.73
N GLY A 10 -7.06 -21.31 -32.48
CA GLY A 10 -7.73 -21.36 -33.77
C GLY A 10 -7.24 -22.49 -34.67
N ALA A 11 -7.90 -23.63 -34.62
CA ALA A 11 -8.20 -24.56 -35.69
C ALA A 11 -8.19 -26.01 -35.21
N ARG A 12 -9.34 -26.66 -35.28
CA ARG A 12 -9.50 -28.10 -35.05
C ARG A 12 -8.78 -28.85 -36.19
N SER A 13 -7.92 -29.79 -35.87
CA SER A 13 -7.74 -30.99 -36.68
C SER A 13 -7.10 -32.11 -35.86
N ALA A 14 -7.50 -33.31 -36.22
CA ALA A 14 -7.31 -34.55 -35.49
C ALA A 14 -5.90 -35.10 -35.48
N GLY A 15 -5.63 -35.76 -34.39
CA GLY A 15 -4.69 -36.81 -34.07
C GLY A 15 -3.54 -37.24 -35.00
N ARG A 16 -2.38 -37.32 -34.33
CA ARG A 16 -1.47 -38.49 -34.49
C ARG A 16 -0.41 -38.50 -33.41
N ARG A 17 -0.15 -39.69 -32.92
CA ARG A 17 0.79 -40.06 -31.87
C ARG A 17 2.26 -39.89 -32.30
N LEU A 18 3.06 -39.63 -31.29
CA LEU A 18 4.50 -39.59 -31.05
C LEU A 18 5.44 -40.49 -31.91
N PRO A 19 6.78 -40.20 -31.90
CA PRO A 19 7.60 -40.84 -30.86
C PRO A 19 8.62 -39.96 -30.14
N ALA A 20 9.06 -40.47 -28.99
CA ALA A 20 10.07 -39.93 -28.09
C ALA A 20 11.50 -40.14 -28.65
N ALA A 21 12.40 -39.28 -28.25
CA ALA A 21 13.76 -39.46 -27.81
C ALA A 21 14.70 -38.33 -28.29
N LEU A 22 15.32 -37.63 -27.38
CA LEU A 22 16.77 -37.62 -27.25
C LEU A 22 17.20 -36.91 -25.94
N VAL A 23 17.74 -37.73 -25.05
CA VAL A 23 18.48 -37.29 -23.85
C VAL A 23 19.94 -37.03 -24.32
N ALA A 24 20.44 -35.82 -24.07
CA ALA A 24 21.88 -35.52 -24.16
C ALA A 24 22.43 -35.37 -22.75
N ALA A 25 23.24 -36.34 -22.34
CA ALA A 25 24.00 -36.33 -21.10
C ALA A 25 25.16 -35.34 -21.18
N MET A 26 25.34 -34.51 -20.19
CA MET A 26 26.60 -33.81 -19.92
C MET A 26 27.34 -34.49 -18.78
N THR A 27 28.54 -34.93 -19.07
CA THR A 27 29.48 -35.63 -18.21
C THR A 27 30.10 -34.65 -17.21
N VAL A 28 29.98 -35.00 -15.93
CA VAL A 28 30.70 -34.33 -14.80
C VAL A 28 32.10 -34.96 -14.71
N VAL A 29 33.15 -34.13 -14.74
CA VAL A 29 34.51 -34.54 -14.37
C VAL A 29 34.71 -34.34 -12.88
N ALA A 30 34.88 -35.41 -12.13
CA ALA A 30 35.21 -35.37 -10.72
C ALA A 30 36.75 -35.25 -10.57
N GLY A 31 37.19 -34.23 -9.88
CA GLY A 31 38.55 -34.08 -9.38
C GLY A 31 38.67 -34.54 -7.92
N ALA A 32 39.63 -35.39 -7.64
CA ALA A 32 39.82 -36.10 -6.42
C ALA A 32 40.24 -35.24 -5.22
N ALA A 33 39.68 -35.59 -4.06
CA ALA A 33 40.02 -35.05 -2.75
C ALA A 33 41.33 -35.61 -2.21
N ALA A 34 42.11 -34.79 -1.53
CA ALA A 34 43.17 -35.19 -0.63
C ALA A 34 42.71 -35.08 0.84
N THR A 35 42.75 -36.18 1.54
CA THR A 35 42.45 -36.28 2.95
C THR A 35 43.65 -35.82 3.79
N GLY A 36 43.41 -34.87 4.71
CA GLY A 36 44.33 -34.53 5.79
C GLY A 36 43.61 -34.59 7.13
N LEU A 37 43.98 -35.61 7.93
CA LEU A 37 43.61 -35.69 9.34
C LEU A 37 44.33 -34.59 10.13
N LEU A 38 43.63 -33.89 11.01
CA LEU A 38 44.19 -33.26 12.20
C LEU A 38 43.26 -33.44 13.39
N THR A 39 43.86 -33.99 14.41
CA THR A 39 43.33 -34.34 15.74
C THR A 39 43.13 -33.13 16.64
N GLY A 40 42.03 -33.13 17.32
CA GLY A 40 41.63 -32.67 18.63
C GLY A 40 42.29 -31.50 19.33
N ALA A 41 41.45 -30.62 19.81
CA ALA A 41 41.55 -30.00 21.14
C ALA A 41 40.16 -29.55 21.57
N ALA A 42 39.68 -30.07 22.67
CA ALA A 42 38.50 -29.60 23.36
C ALA A 42 38.82 -28.26 24.05
N ALA A 43 38.07 -27.21 23.75
CA ALA A 43 38.08 -25.97 24.51
C ALA A 43 36.68 -25.67 25.05
N ASN A 44 36.61 -25.44 26.34
CA ASN A 44 35.45 -25.16 27.16
C ASN A 44 34.53 -24.09 26.56
N ALA A 45 33.30 -24.44 26.37
CA ALA A 45 32.22 -23.49 26.10
C ALA A 45 31.81 -22.83 27.43
N ALA A 46 32.26 -21.60 27.65
CA ALA A 46 31.63 -20.70 28.61
C ALA A 46 30.28 -20.24 28.03
N ALA A 47 29.22 -20.43 28.78
CA ALA A 47 27.89 -19.95 28.44
C ALA A 47 27.89 -18.42 28.25
N ARG A 48 27.73 -17.99 27.04
CA ARG A 48 27.41 -16.58 26.74
C ARG A 48 25.91 -16.39 26.92
N THR A 49 25.54 -15.53 27.85
CA THR A 49 24.22 -14.92 27.90
C THR A 49 23.85 -14.36 26.51
N PRO A 50 22.63 -14.58 26.02
CA PRO A 50 22.21 -13.95 24.77
C PRO A 50 22.27 -12.43 24.93
N ALA A 51 23.01 -11.78 24.08
CA ALA A 51 22.90 -10.34 23.92
C ALA A 51 21.44 -10.05 23.53
N ALA A 52 20.82 -9.09 24.21
CA ALA A 52 19.52 -8.58 23.83
C ALA A 52 19.58 -8.23 22.33
N ALA A 53 18.65 -8.78 21.56
CA ALA A 53 18.47 -8.40 20.18
C ALA A 53 18.21 -6.88 20.16
N THR A 54 19.13 -6.14 19.57
CA THR A 54 18.87 -4.75 19.20
C THR A 54 17.61 -4.78 18.35
N ALA A 55 16.60 -4.01 18.75
CA ALA A 55 15.39 -3.86 17.98
C ALA A 55 15.78 -3.51 16.53
N ALA A 56 15.36 -4.34 15.58
CA ALA A 56 15.55 -4.05 14.17
C ALA A 56 14.95 -2.69 13.91
N GLN A 57 15.74 -1.80 13.28
CA GLN A 57 15.26 -0.48 12.86
C GLN A 57 14.04 -0.73 11.97
N ALA A 58 12.90 -0.18 12.34
CA ALA A 58 11.69 -0.34 11.55
C ALA A 58 11.99 0.07 10.10
N ALA A 59 11.78 -0.85 9.17
CA ALA A 59 11.93 -0.55 7.75
C ALA A 59 11.02 0.63 7.38
N PRO A 60 11.41 1.48 6.41
CA PRO A 60 10.52 2.54 5.97
C PRO A 60 9.19 1.94 5.54
N VAL A 61 8.13 2.28 6.26
CA VAL A 61 6.75 1.85 5.99
C VAL A 61 6.30 2.54 4.70
N PRO A 62 5.55 1.85 3.80
CA PRO A 62 4.91 2.51 2.67
C PRO A 62 4.07 3.70 3.16
N GLY A 63 4.45 4.89 2.77
CA GLY A 63 3.79 6.12 3.18
C GLY A 63 4.58 7.34 2.70
N ASN A 64 3.90 8.43 2.35
CA ASN A 64 4.53 9.67 1.92
C ASN A 64 5.05 9.70 0.46
N GLY A 65 4.31 9.11 -0.50
CA GLY A 65 4.60 9.21 -1.92
C GLY A 65 5.45 8.09 -2.51
N VAL A 66 5.86 7.09 -1.72
CA VAL A 66 6.46 5.84 -2.20
C VAL A 66 5.55 4.67 -1.84
N GLY A 67 5.32 3.77 -2.80
CA GLY A 67 4.37 2.69 -2.64
C GLY A 67 2.91 3.11 -2.84
N ALA A 68 2.01 2.16 -2.69
CA ALA A 68 0.58 2.35 -2.87
C ALA A 68 -0.05 3.04 -1.65
N THR A 69 -1.01 3.91 -1.91
CA THR A 69 -1.94 4.36 -0.88
C THR A 69 -3.01 3.29 -0.69
N VAL A 70 -3.01 2.65 0.46
CA VAL A 70 -3.94 1.56 0.79
C VAL A 70 -5.01 2.02 1.78
N PRO A 71 -6.22 1.43 1.74
CA PRO A 71 -7.30 1.79 2.66
C PRO A 71 -7.18 1.13 4.05
N PHE A 72 -6.15 0.33 4.28
CA PHE A 72 -5.95 -0.45 5.49
C PHE A 72 -4.66 -0.04 6.22
N THR A 73 -4.58 -0.46 7.47
CA THR A 73 -3.36 -0.42 8.27
C THR A 73 -2.90 -1.86 8.49
N GLU A 74 -1.64 -2.13 8.22
CA GLU A 74 -1.01 -3.43 8.47
C GLU A 74 -0.60 -3.54 9.96
N PHE A 75 -0.94 -4.66 10.56
CA PHE A 75 -0.54 -5.05 11.91
C PHE A 75 0.27 -6.34 11.82
N GLU A 76 1.59 -6.22 11.85
CA GLU A 76 2.51 -7.37 11.77
C GLU A 76 2.36 -8.29 12.97
N GLY A 77 2.41 -9.57 12.73
CA GLY A 77 2.26 -10.60 13.76
C GLY A 77 3.36 -10.53 14.82
N GLU A 78 4.61 -10.41 14.40
CA GLU A 78 5.76 -10.32 15.29
C GLU A 78 5.83 -9.01 16.08
N ALA A 79 5.17 -7.95 15.61
CA ALA A 79 5.07 -6.68 16.31
C ALA A 79 3.93 -6.66 17.33
N GLY A 80 3.04 -7.66 17.31
CA GLY A 80 1.95 -7.78 18.27
C GLY A 80 2.42 -8.21 19.66
N VAL A 81 1.58 -7.95 20.66
CA VAL A 81 1.82 -8.42 22.04
C VAL A 81 1.48 -9.90 22.13
N LEU A 82 2.46 -10.74 22.32
CA LEU A 82 2.30 -12.20 22.41
C LEU A 82 1.82 -12.63 23.79
N GLY A 83 0.78 -13.46 23.82
CA GLY A 83 0.17 -13.98 25.04
C GLY A 83 0.20 -15.51 25.12
N GLY A 84 0.03 -16.05 26.35
CA GLY A 84 -0.11 -17.52 26.57
C GLY A 84 1.12 -18.36 26.22
N GLY A 85 2.29 -17.75 26.03
CA GLY A 85 3.50 -18.44 25.60
C GLY A 85 3.65 -18.59 24.07
N ALA A 86 2.94 -17.79 23.30
CA ALA A 86 3.19 -17.61 21.88
C ALA A 86 4.61 -17.07 21.63
N GLY A 87 5.18 -17.31 20.46
CA GLY A 87 6.54 -16.92 20.10
C GLY A 87 6.62 -16.22 18.76
N THR A 88 7.69 -15.46 18.52
CA THR A 88 8.05 -14.96 17.20
C THR A 88 8.99 -15.94 16.50
N VAL A 89 8.73 -16.22 15.24
CA VAL A 89 9.64 -16.94 14.36
C VAL A 89 10.14 -15.97 13.30
N ALA A 90 11.45 -15.81 13.18
CA ALA A 90 12.05 -14.87 12.24
C ALA A 90 13.17 -15.52 11.41
N LEU A 91 13.43 -14.98 10.25
CA LEU A 91 14.59 -15.36 9.44
C LEU A 91 15.87 -14.87 10.14
N THR A 92 16.74 -15.78 10.51
CA THR A 92 17.96 -15.45 11.26
C THR A 92 19.20 -15.24 10.39
N ALA A 93 19.14 -15.67 9.13
CA ALA A 93 20.22 -15.51 8.15
C ALA A 93 19.67 -15.67 6.74
N ALA A 94 20.32 -15.07 5.78
CA ALA A 94 20.01 -15.28 4.37
C ALA A 94 20.11 -16.78 4.00
N PRO A 95 19.16 -17.33 3.22
CA PRO A 95 19.16 -18.77 2.92
C PRO A 95 20.38 -19.16 2.07
N THR A 96 20.87 -20.37 2.26
CA THR A 96 22.02 -20.92 1.49
C THR A 96 21.57 -21.88 0.39
N THR A 97 20.30 -22.20 0.33
CA THR A 97 19.67 -23.08 -0.68
C THR A 97 18.48 -22.40 -1.31
N GLN A 98 18.01 -22.92 -2.44
CA GLN A 98 16.84 -22.40 -3.14
C GLN A 98 15.50 -22.69 -2.46
N TYR A 99 15.50 -23.50 -1.41
CA TYR A 99 14.28 -23.89 -0.71
C TYR A 99 13.80 -22.78 0.20
N SER A 100 12.50 -22.61 0.23
CA SER A 100 11.85 -21.58 1.00
C SER A 100 11.52 -22.04 2.43
N SER A 101 11.12 -21.09 3.26
CA SER A 101 10.58 -21.32 4.59
C SER A 101 9.48 -20.32 4.87
N ALA A 102 8.61 -20.59 5.81
CA ALA A 102 7.54 -19.68 6.18
C ALA A 102 8.09 -18.29 6.55
N ALA A 103 9.18 -18.21 7.32
CA ALA A 103 9.78 -16.93 7.67
C ALA A 103 10.39 -16.18 6.48
N LEU A 104 10.91 -16.87 5.46
CA LEU A 104 11.43 -16.22 4.27
C LEU A 104 10.32 -15.61 3.39
N GLU A 105 9.15 -16.24 3.39
CA GLU A 105 7.98 -15.79 2.62
C GLU A 105 7.04 -14.89 3.44
N ALA A 106 7.32 -14.67 4.73
CA ALA A 106 6.57 -13.74 5.55
C ALA A 106 6.93 -12.29 5.25
N SER A 107 5.98 -11.38 5.46
CA SER A 107 6.23 -9.95 5.59
C SER A 107 7.22 -9.70 6.73
N GLY A 108 8.11 -8.75 6.60
CA GLY A 108 9.15 -8.55 7.63
C GLY A 108 10.13 -9.71 7.84
N HIS A 109 10.00 -10.81 7.09
CA HIS A 109 10.69 -12.08 7.30
C HIS A 109 10.48 -12.64 8.71
N ALA A 110 9.33 -12.38 9.34
CA ALA A 110 8.98 -12.84 10.67
C ALA A 110 7.46 -13.03 10.82
N TYR A 111 7.04 -13.76 11.84
CA TYR A 111 5.62 -13.97 12.14
C TYR A 111 5.39 -14.40 13.60
N ALA A 112 4.17 -14.26 14.09
CA ALA A 112 3.75 -14.80 15.38
C ALA A 112 3.33 -16.26 15.24
N HIS A 113 3.87 -17.14 16.09
CA HIS A 113 3.55 -18.57 16.16
C HIS A 113 2.67 -18.90 17.36
N LEU A 114 1.49 -19.45 17.13
CA LEU A 114 0.53 -19.89 18.14
C LEU A 114 0.44 -21.43 18.14
N GLY A 115 1.31 -22.10 18.90
CA GLY A 115 1.42 -23.56 18.94
C GLY A 115 0.53 -24.26 19.99
N GLY A 116 -0.09 -23.53 20.92
CA GLY A 116 -0.86 -24.07 22.03
C GLY A 116 -2.16 -23.33 22.31
N THR A 117 -3.13 -24.04 22.90
CA THR A 117 -4.40 -23.43 23.33
C THR A 117 -4.16 -22.32 24.35
N GLY A 118 -4.83 -21.19 24.18
CA GLY A 118 -4.68 -19.97 24.97
C GLY A 118 -3.55 -19.06 24.50
N GLN A 119 -2.79 -19.44 23.48
CA GLN A 119 -1.82 -18.55 22.84
C GLN A 119 -2.49 -17.53 21.95
N SER A 120 -1.91 -16.32 21.93
CA SER A 120 -2.51 -15.19 21.23
C SER A 120 -1.46 -14.20 20.74
N VAL A 121 -1.85 -13.41 19.75
CA VAL A 121 -1.19 -12.17 19.35
C VAL A 121 -2.21 -11.04 19.41
N GLN A 122 -1.84 -9.90 20.01
CA GLN A 122 -2.75 -8.78 20.28
C GLN A 122 -2.16 -7.47 19.78
N TRP A 123 -3.04 -6.62 19.25
CA TRP A 123 -2.71 -5.25 18.85
C TRP A 123 -3.73 -4.27 19.46
N THR A 124 -3.37 -3.01 19.44
CA THR A 124 -4.29 -1.89 19.71
C THR A 124 -4.69 -1.25 18.38
N ASN A 125 -5.97 -0.95 18.20
CA ASN A 125 -6.42 -0.20 17.03
C ASN A 125 -5.86 1.23 17.07
N THR A 126 -4.76 1.46 16.39
CA THR A 126 -4.08 2.76 16.27
C THR A 126 -4.46 3.54 15.01
N THR A 127 -5.42 3.04 14.21
CA THR A 127 -5.81 3.67 12.93
C THR A 127 -6.51 5.02 13.09
N GLY A 128 -6.91 5.38 14.30
CA GLY A 128 -7.74 6.57 14.57
C GLY A 128 -9.20 6.43 14.12
N SER A 129 -9.57 5.31 13.50
CA SER A 129 -10.92 5.00 13.00
C SER A 129 -11.39 3.64 13.49
N PRO A 130 -12.71 3.36 13.50
CA PRO A 130 -13.19 2.01 13.77
C PRO A 130 -12.72 1.03 12.68
N ILE A 131 -12.47 -0.24 13.07
CA ILE A 131 -12.16 -1.32 12.14
C ILE A 131 -13.40 -2.20 11.97
N SER A 132 -13.87 -2.37 10.75
CA SER A 132 -15.04 -3.21 10.43
C SER A 132 -14.72 -4.38 9.49
N PHE A 133 -13.48 -4.48 9.01
CA PHE A 133 -13.03 -5.52 8.09
C PHE A 133 -11.59 -5.89 8.39
N LEU A 134 -11.29 -7.18 8.36
CA LEU A 134 -9.95 -7.73 8.53
C LEU A 134 -9.62 -8.63 7.34
N ASN A 135 -8.38 -8.53 6.87
CA ASN A 135 -7.76 -9.52 5.99
C ASN A 135 -6.54 -10.08 6.72
N VAL A 136 -6.56 -11.36 7.04
CA VAL A 136 -5.55 -12.03 7.87
C VAL A 136 -4.68 -12.90 6.98
N ARG A 137 -3.40 -12.59 6.90
CA ARG A 137 -2.41 -13.46 6.27
C ARG A 137 -1.87 -14.43 7.30
N ALA A 138 -2.19 -15.70 7.12
CA ALA A 138 -1.88 -16.75 8.09
C ALA A 138 -1.45 -18.05 7.40
N SER A 139 -0.79 -18.89 8.16
CA SER A 139 -0.45 -20.25 7.78
C SER A 139 -0.97 -21.23 8.84
N VAL A 140 -1.54 -22.34 8.38
CA VAL A 140 -1.87 -23.48 9.24
C VAL A 140 -1.25 -24.73 8.63
N PRO A 141 -0.88 -25.75 9.43
CA PRO A 141 -0.31 -26.98 8.92
C PRO A 141 -1.21 -27.63 7.88
N ASP A 142 -0.59 -28.17 6.83
CA ASP A 142 -1.33 -28.92 5.80
C ASP A 142 -1.88 -30.24 6.38
N SER A 143 -2.82 -30.85 5.67
CA SER A 143 -3.28 -32.20 5.98
C SER A 143 -2.17 -33.22 5.72
N ALA A 144 -2.17 -34.33 6.46
CA ALA A 144 -1.17 -35.39 6.28
C ALA A 144 -1.16 -36.01 4.87
N SER A 145 -2.27 -35.90 4.15
CA SER A 145 -2.42 -36.36 2.75
C SER A 145 -2.33 -35.23 1.73
N GLY A 146 -2.11 -33.99 2.14
CA GLY A 146 -2.20 -32.80 1.31
C GLY A 146 -3.65 -32.39 1.01
N GLY A 147 -3.80 -31.38 0.16
CA GLY A 147 -5.11 -30.92 -0.30
C GLY A 147 -5.86 -29.97 0.65
N GLY A 148 -5.22 -29.58 1.73
CA GLY A 148 -5.71 -28.56 2.65
C GLY A 148 -6.40 -29.07 3.91
N THR A 149 -6.37 -28.24 4.93
CA THR A 149 -7.06 -28.38 6.20
C THR A 149 -7.91 -27.13 6.45
N ALA A 150 -9.21 -27.28 6.69
CA ALA A 150 -10.09 -26.17 7.09
C ALA A 150 -10.14 -26.07 8.62
N THR A 151 -10.03 -24.86 9.15
CA THR A 151 -10.02 -24.55 10.58
C THR A 151 -10.56 -23.15 10.84
N THR A 152 -10.53 -22.68 12.09
CA THR A 152 -10.82 -21.32 12.48
C THR A 152 -9.76 -20.77 13.41
N LEU A 153 -9.59 -19.46 13.45
CA LEU A 153 -8.82 -18.74 14.45
C LEU A 153 -9.71 -17.64 15.05
N ASP A 154 -9.70 -17.50 16.38
CA ASP A 154 -10.71 -16.71 17.05
C ASP A 154 -10.28 -15.26 17.24
N LEU A 155 -11.15 -14.33 16.82
CA LEU A 155 -11.01 -12.90 17.04
C LEU A 155 -11.62 -12.52 18.39
N TYR A 156 -10.84 -11.81 19.20
CA TYR A 156 -11.27 -11.19 20.45
C TYR A 156 -11.14 -9.68 20.36
N VAL A 157 -12.07 -8.95 20.99
CA VAL A 157 -12.03 -7.49 21.10
C VAL A 157 -12.14 -7.11 22.57
N ASN A 158 -11.19 -6.35 23.09
CA ASN A 158 -11.08 -6.01 24.50
C ASN A 158 -11.18 -7.24 25.42
N GLY A 159 -10.55 -8.35 25.03
CA GLY A 159 -10.55 -9.61 25.76
C GLY A 159 -11.83 -10.44 25.68
N ALA A 160 -12.83 -10.01 24.91
CA ALA A 160 -14.07 -10.77 24.69
C ALA A 160 -14.10 -11.40 23.30
N PHE A 161 -14.48 -12.70 23.23
CA PHE A 161 -14.69 -13.38 21.97
C PHE A 161 -15.66 -12.61 21.06
N ARG A 162 -15.31 -12.45 19.80
CA ARG A 162 -16.12 -11.75 18.82
C ARG A 162 -16.62 -12.69 17.71
N GLN A 163 -15.73 -13.40 17.07
CA GLN A 163 -16.06 -14.34 15.99
C GLN A 163 -14.90 -15.29 15.70
N ALA A 164 -15.22 -16.45 15.14
CA ALA A 164 -14.24 -17.36 14.58
C ALA A 164 -13.98 -16.96 13.11
N LEU A 165 -12.72 -16.68 12.78
CA LEU A 165 -12.29 -16.39 11.43
C LEU A 165 -11.96 -17.70 10.71
N PRO A 166 -12.60 -18.01 9.59
CA PRO A 166 -12.31 -19.23 8.86
C PRO A 166 -10.94 -19.14 8.19
N LEU A 167 -10.14 -20.19 8.34
CA LEU A 167 -8.84 -20.37 7.70
C LEU A 167 -8.78 -21.73 7.03
N ASN A 168 -7.95 -21.85 6.01
CA ASN A 168 -7.63 -23.15 5.44
C ASN A 168 -6.19 -23.15 4.87
N SER A 169 -5.65 -24.33 4.61
CA SER A 169 -4.34 -24.50 3.97
C SER A 169 -4.42 -24.91 2.50
N LYS A 170 -5.59 -24.87 1.91
CA LYS A 170 -5.81 -25.35 0.53
C LYS A 170 -5.03 -24.50 -0.49
N GLN A 171 -4.96 -23.21 -0.29
CA GLN A 171 -4.23 -22.28 -1.12
C GLN A 171 -2.79 -22.04 -0.64
N SER A 172 -2.32 -22.82 0.34
CA SER A 172 -0.94 -22.90 0.79
C SER A 172 -0.37 -24.29 0.42
N TRP A 173 0.88 -24.55 0.74
CA TRP A 173 1.49 -25.88 0.69
C TRP A 173 1.50 -26.55 -0.68
N VAL A 174 2.40 -26.07 -1.52
CA VAL A 174 2.82 -26.79 -2.74
C VAL A 174 4.13 -27.50 -2.46
N TYR A 175 4.30 -28.72 -2.96
CA TYR A 175 5.49 -29.53 -2.75
C TYR A 175 6.26 -29.73 -4.05
N GLU A 176 7.56 -29.46 -4.04
CA GLU A 176 8.42 -29.52 -5.22
C GLU A 176 9.34 -30.75 -5.27
N GLY A 177 9.47 -31.47 -4.18
CA GLY A 177 10.41 -32.58 -4.06
C GLY A 177 11.86 -32.14 -4.32
N ASN A 178 12.59 -32.93 -5.09
CA ASN A 178 13.95 -32.62 -5.51
C ASN A 178 14.00 -31.86 -6.86
N ASN A 179 12.87 -31.51 -7.41
CA ASN A 179 12.78 -30.89 -8.73
C ASN A 179 12.91 -29.37 -8.64
N ASN A 180 13.43 -28.79 -9.69
CA ASN A 180 13.46 -27.35 -9.82
C ASN A 180 12.05 -26.80 -10.00
N TYR A 181 11.81 -25.72 -9.29
CA TYR A 181 10.79 -24.73 -9.49
C TYR A 181 9.95 -24.91 -10.77
N ASN A 182 8.64 -25.00 -10.64
CA ASN A 182 7.58 -25.01 -11.67
C ASN A 182 7.37 -26.28 -12.50
N THR A 183 8.05 -27.37 -12.28
CA THR A 183 7.85 -28.55 -13.15
C THR A 183 7.06 -29.68 -12.53
N SER A 184 6.83 -29.61 -11.24
CA SER A 184 6.16 -30.70 -10.48
C SER A 184 5.37 -30.23 -9.28
N ASP A 185 4.82 -29.00 -9.33
CA ASP A 185 3.95 -28.50 -8.28
C ASP A 185 2.84 -29.51 -8.00
N ASN A 186 2.75 -29.98 -6.77
CA ASN A 186 1.71 -30.92 -6.35
C ASN A 186 1.34 -30.69 -4.90
N GLN A 187 0.26 -31.32 -4.45
CA GLN A 187 -0.22 -31.23 -3.07
C GLN A 187 0.13 -32.51 -2.26
N ASN A 188 1.17 -33.26 -2.64
CA ASN A 188 1.59 -34.45 -1.94
C ASN A 188 2.72 -34.14 -0.93
N PRO A 189 2.46 -34.13 0.40
CA PRO A 189 3.47 -33.85 1.39
C PRO A 189 4.68 -34.80 1.37
N ALA A 190 4.50 -36.02 0.83
CA ALA A 190 5.57 -37.01 0.73
C ALA A 190 6.69 -36.59 -0.23
N ASP A 191 6.44 -35.66 -1.15
CA ASP A 191 7.42 -35.15 -2.08
C ASP A 191 8.38 -34.15 -1.41
N GLY A 192 8.00 -33.58 -0.26
CA GLY A 192 8.86 -32.66 0.50
C GLY A 192 9.08 -31.31 -0.14
N SER A 193 10.02 -30.52 0.40
CA SER A 193 10.34 -29.18 -0.07
C SER A 193 9.11 -28.27 -0.25
N PRO A 194 8.35 -27.98 0.82
CA PRO A 194 7.14 -27.21 0.75
C PRO A 194 7.44 -25.75 0.35
N ARG A 195 6.44 -25.16 -0.26
CA ARG A 195 6.40 -23.77 -0.72
C ARG A 195 5.02 -23.20 -0.55
N VAL A 196 4.91 -21.86 -0.59
CA VAL A 196 3.63 -21.14 -0.49
C VAL A 196 3.00 -21.42 0.88
N PHE A 197 3.64 -20.91 1.91
CA PHE A 197 3.19 -21.17 3.28
C PHE A 197 1.97 -20.35 3.69
N TRP A 198 1.70 -19.23 3.01
CA TRP A 198 0.77 -18.19 3.44
C TRP A 198 -0.44 -18.10 2.55
N ASP A 199 -1.60 -17.98 3.18
CA ASP A 199 -2.86 -17.64 2.55
C ASP A 199 -3.48 -16.42 3.24
N GLU A 200 -4.43 -15.76 2.58
CA GLU A 200 -5.12 -14.59 3.10
C GLU A 200 -6.62 -14.84 3.19
N ALA A 201 -7.14 -14.73 4.40
CA ALA A 201 -8.56 -14.89 4.70
C ALA A 201 -9.15 -13.57 5.18
N HIS A 202 -10.25 -13.13 4.60
CA HIS A 202 -10.87 -11.87 4.92
C HIS A 202 -12.29 -12.04 5.47
N ALA A 203 -12.69 -11.12 6.37
CA ALA A 203 -14.02 -11.11 6.94
C ALA A 203 -14.42 -9.73 7.44
N PHE A 204 -15.72 -9.43 7.35
CA PHE A 204 -16.30 -8.35 8.12
C PHE A 204 -16.35 -8.70 9.61
N VAL A 205 -16.04 -7.72 10.45
CA VAL A 205 -16.17 -7.86 11.91
C VAL A 205 -17.66 -7.92 12.27
N THR A 206 -18.08 -9.03 12.89
CA THR A 206 -19.47 -9.19 13.32
C THR A 206 -19.83 -8.25 14.48
N GLY A 207 -21.03 -7.67 14.42
CA GLY A 207 -21.51 -6.70 15.40
C GLY A 207 -20.90 -5.31 15.22
N ALA A 208 -20.59 -4.64 16.33
CA ALA A 208 -20.00 -3.31 16.27
C ALA A 208 -18.54 -3.36 15.78
N PRO A 209 -18.10 -2.39 14.94
CA PRO A 209 -16.70 -2.25 14.57
C PRO A 209 -15.79 -2.14 15.79
N ILE A 210 -14.52 -2.49 15.65
CA ILE A 210 -13.50 -2.39 16.70
C ILE A 210 -13.15 -0.90 16.86
N PRO A 211 -13.47 -0.25 17.99
CA PRO A 211 -13.23 1.18 18.16
C PRO A 211 -11.75 1.54 18.11
N ALA A 212 -11.42 2.76 17.73
CA ALA A 212 -10.07 3.30 17.89
C ALA A 212 -9.66 3.21 19.38
N GLY A 213 -8.41 2.81 19.63
CA GLY A 213 -7.86 2.58 20.96
C GLY A 213 -8.28 1.25 21.62
N ALA A 214 -9.21 0.50 21.05
CA ALA A 214 -9.56 -0.83 21.55
C ALA A 214 -8.48 -1.86 21.19
N THR A 215 -8.31 -2.88 22.02
CA THR A 215 -7.45 -4.01 21.67
C THR A 215 -8.23 -5.03 20.85
N PHE A 216 -7.54 -5.67 19.92
CA PHE A 216 -8.02 -6.86 19.23
C PHE A 216 -6.92 -7.90 19.18
N SER A 217 -7.30 -9.18 19.23
CA SER A 217 -6.33 -10.27 19.26
C SER A 217 -6.83 -11.48 18.47
N LEU A 218 -5.90 -12.20 17.89
CA LEU A 218 -6.12 -13.52 17.34
C LEU A 218 -5.67 -14.56 18.38
N VAL A 219 -6.55 -15.46 18.74
CA VAL A 219 -6.37 -16.41 19.83
C VAL A 219 -6.61 -17.82 19.32
N LYS A 220 -5.67 -18.73 19.61
CA LYS A 220 -5.88 -20.16 19.44
C LYS A 220 -6.66 -20.70 20.63
N ASP A 221 -7.96 -20.88 20.46
CA ASP A 221 -8.81 -21.48 21.46
C ASP A 221 -8.90 -23.01 21.36
N ALA A 222 -9.55 -23.64 22.32
CA ALA A 222 -9.72 -25.10 22.34
C ALA A 222 -10.57 -25.62 21.16
N ALA A 223 -11.42 -24.77 20.57
CA ALA A 223 -12.23 -25.10 19.41
C ALA A 223 -11.47 -25.03 18.08
N ASN A 224 -10.33 -24.33 18.05
CA ASN A 224 -9.52 -24.17 16.85
C ASN A 224 -8.71 -25.43 16.58
N SER A 225 -9.03 -26.15 15.50
CA SER A 225 -8.65 -27.55 15.27
C SER A 225 -7.20 -27.73 14.76
N ALA A 226 -6.57 -26.72 14.16
CA ALA A 226 -5.20 -26.86 13.66
C ALA A 226 -4.19 -26.99 14.82
N ALA A 227 -3.12 -27.72 14.59
CA ALA A 227 -2.06 -27.93 15.58
C ALA A 227 -1.36 -26.62 15.97
N SER A 228 -1.15 -25.73 14.99
CA SER A 228 -0.60 -24.39 15.18
C SER A 228 -1.21 -23.40 14.21
N TYR A 229 -1.04 -22.11 14.49
CA TYR A 229 -1.39 -20.99 13.63
C TYR A 229 -0.21 -20.04 13.60
N ASP A 230 0.26 -19.77 12.42
CA ASP A 230 1.26 -18.75 12.16
C ASP A 230 0.54 -17.51 11.62
N VAL A 231 0.75 -16.37 12.24
CA VAL A 231 0.12 -15.11 11.85
C VAL A 231 1.20 -14.17 11.37
N ASP A 232 1.14 -13.83 10.09
CA ASP A 232 2.09 -12.92 9.43
C ASP A 232 1.64 -11.47 9.64
N VAL A 233 0.55 -11.08 9.01
CA VAL A 233 0.05 -9.71 9.08
C VAL A 233 -1.47 -9.68 9.05
N VAL A 234 -2.05 -8.66 9.68
CA VAL A 234 -3.48 -8.35 9.63
C VAL A 234 -3.68 -6.98 9.00
N ASP A 235 -4.29 -6.93 7.82
CA ASP A 235 -4.77 -5.68 7.25
C ASP A 235 -6.11 -5.33 7.88
N ALA A 236 -6.17 -4.22 8.58
CA ALA A 236 -7.35 -3.75 9.28
C ALA A 236 -7.90 -2.47 8.63
N GLU A 237 -9.18 -2.46 8.31
CA GLU A 237 -9.78 -1.37 7.57
C GLU A 237 -11.26 -1.13 7.93
N ASN A 238 -11.76 -0.01 7.46
CA ASN A 238 -13.18 0.33 7.55
C ASN A 238 -13.70 0.64 6.14
N PRO A 239 -14.11 -0.36 5.35
CA PRO A 239 -14.59 -0.17 4.00
C PRO A 239 -15.70 0.88 3.92
N PRO A 240 -15.73 1.73 2.90
CA PRO A 240 -16.85 2.63 2.67
C PRO A 240 -18.14 1.83 2.43
N ALA A 241 -19.29 2.45 2.59
CA ALA A 241 -20.56 1.81 2.26
C ALA A 241 -20.58 1.32 0.80
N PRO A 242 -21.30 0.21 0.50
CA PRO A 242 -21.43 -0.27 -0.87
C PRO A 242 -21.88 0.82 -1.84
N LEU A 243 -21.22 0.91 -2.98
CA LEU A 243 -21.60 1.84 -4.03
C LEU A 243 -23.00 1.51 -4.56
N PRO A 244 -23.83 2.52 -4.86
CA PRO A 244 -25.14 2.28 -5.46
C PRO A 244 -25.01 1.88 -6.91
N GLN A 245 -26.01 1.18 -7.42
CA GLN A 245 -26.09 0.84 -8.85
C GLN A 245 -26.06 2.12 -9.71
N PRO A 246 -25.15 2.21 -10.68
CA PRO A 246 -25.08 3.37 -11.56
C PRO A 246 -26.35 3.58 -12.38
N ALA A 247 -26.74 4.82 -12.58
CA ALA A 247 -27.78 5.13 -13.57
C ALA A 247 -27.38 4.58 -14.95
N ASN A 248 -28.33 4.17 -15.78
CA ASN A 248 -28.07 3.57 -17.08
C ASN A 248 -27.19 2.31 -17.04
N SER A 249 -27.36 1.45 -16.03
CA SER A 249 -26.68 0.17 -15.93
C SER A 249 -27.66 -1.02 -16.06
N ILE A 250 -27.12 -2.19 -16.31
CA ILE A 250 -27.83 -3.47 -16.27
C ILE A 250 -27.23 -4.31 -15.14
N SER A 251 -28.03 -4.66 -14.13
CA SER A 251 -27.59 -5.56 -13.09
C SER A 251 -27.53 -7.00 -13.61
N ILE A 252 -26.46 -7.73 -13.28
CA ILE A 252 -26.34 -9.14 -13.66
C ILE A 252 -27.49 -9.99 -13.11
N THR A 253 -28.09 -9.62 -11.99
CA THR A 253 -29.26 -10.27 -11.42
C THR A 253 -30.50 -10.14 -12.28
N SER A 254 -30.63 -9.08 -13.09
CA SER A 254 -31.73 -8.94 -14.03
C SER A 254 -31.67 -9.93 -15.21
N CYS A 255 -30.52 -10.56 -15.44
CA CYS A 255 -30.33 -11.61 -16.43
C CYS A 255 -30.37 -13.02 -15.81
N GLY A 256 -30.63 -13.12 -14.51
CA GLY A 256 -30.75 -14.40 -13.81
C GLY A 256 -29.47 -14.84 -13.06
N ALA A 257 -28.45 -13.98 -12.92
CA ALA A 257 -27.34 -14.26 -12.01
C ALA A 257 -27.85 -14.29 -10.57
N VAL A 258 -27.43 -15.29 -9.81
CA VAL A 258 -27.88 -15.51 -8.44
C VAL A 258 -26.68 -15.30 -7.50
N PRO A 259 -26.78 -14.38 -6.51
CA PRO A 259 -25.76 -14.29 -5.49
C PRO A 259 -25.86 -15.52 -4.58
N ASP A 260 -24.77 -16.22 -4.42
CA ASP A 260 -24.63 -17.24 -3.39
C ASP A 260 -23.91 -16.60 -2.21
N ASN A 261 -24.62 -16.47 -1.08
CA ASN A 261 -24.10 -15.85 0.11
C ASN A 261 -23.32 -16.82 1.01
N THR A 262 -23.07 -18.03 0.54
CA THR A 262 -22.25 -18.99 1.28
C THR A 262 -20.78 -18.62 1.08
N PRO A 263 -20.08 -18.08 2.08
CA PRO A 263 -18.66 -17.86 1.99
C PRO A 263 -17.98 -19.22 2.00
N THR A 264 -17.73 -19.75 0.83
CA THR A 264 -17.01 -20.99 0.69
C THR A 264 -15.53 -20.65 0.62
N ASN A 265 -14.81 -20.74 1.72
CA ASN A 265 -13.36 -20.64 1.78
C ASN A 265 -12.69 -21.68 0.87
N GLY A 266 -12.93 -21.56 -0.45
CA GLY A 266 -12.43 -22.44 -1.46
C GLY A 266 -13.04 -23.86 -1.48
N ALA A 267 -14.09 -24.17 -0.72
CA ALA A 267 -14.83 -25.42 -0.91
C ALA A 267 -15.80 -25.27 -2.08
N ALA A 268 -15.66 -26.10 -3.11
CA ALA A 268 -16.66 -26.20 -4.17
C ALA A 268 -18.02 -26.50 -3.53
N ASP A 269 -18.93 -25.54 -3.56
CA ASP A 269 -20.31 -25.79 -3.20
C ASP A 269 -21.01 -26.40 -4.43
N GLY A 270 -21.21 -27.70 -4.43
CA GLY A 270 -21.90 -28.43 -5.52
C GLY A 270 -23.33 -27.96 -5.73
N ALA A 271 -23.90 -27.18 -4.79
CA ALA A 271 -25.23 -26.60 -4.86
C ALA A 271 -25.27 -25.19 -5.47
N ALA A 272 -24.09 -24.52 -5.62
CA ALA A 272 -24.02 -23.17 -6.14
C ALA A 272 -24.56 -23.06 -7.57
N THR A 273 -25.36 -22.02 -7.82
CA THR A 273 -25.91 -21.74 -9.15
C THR A 273 -24.83 -21.17 -10.05
N ASP A 274 -24.62 -21.78 -11.22
CA ASP A 274 -23.74 -21.21 -12.23
C ASP A 274 -24.32 -19.91 -12.80
N SER A 275 -23.76 -18.80 -12.39
CA SER A 275 -24.13 -17.46 -12.87
C SER A 275 -23.39 -17.05 -14.16
N GLY A 276 -22.40 -17.83 -14.62
CA GLY A 276 -21.59 -17.48 -15.80
C GLY A 276 -22.42 -17.20 -17.05
N PRO A 277 -23.36 -18.09 -17.48
CA PRO A 277 -24.22 -17.83 -18.64
C PRO A 277 -25.09 -16.57 -18.48
N ALA A 278 -25.64 -16.33 -17.28
CA ALA A 278 -26.45 -15.17 -16.98
C ALA A 278 -25.62 -13.87 -17.03
N ILE A 279 -24.41 -13.86 -16.45
CA ILE A 279 -23.48 -12.73 -16.51
C ILE A 279 -23.08 -12.43 -17.96
N GLN A 280 -22.74 -13.46 -18.75
CA GLN A 280 -22.39 -13.29 -20.16
C GLN A 280 -23.57 -12.74 -20.98
N ASN A 281 -24.80 -13.18 -20.70
CA ASN A 281 -26.00 -12.63 -21.32
C ASN A 281 -26.17 -11.12 -20.99
N CYS A 282 -25.99 -10.74 -19.73
CA CYS A 282 -26.02 -9.34 -19.33
C CYS A 282 -24.90 -8.51 -19.98
N ILE A 283 -23.69 -9.03 -20.11
CA ILE A 283 -22.59 -8.40 -20.86
C ILE A 283 -23.05 -8.11 -22.30
N ASN A 284 -23.60 -9.10 -22.99
CA ASN A 284 -24.06 -8.95 -24.37
C ASN A 284 -25.17 -7.89 -24.49
N GLN A 285 -26.10 -7.83 -23.55
CA GLN A 285 -27.13 -6.78 -23.48
C GLN A 285 -26.51 -5.40 -23.20
N ALA A 286 -25.58 -5.30 -22.25
CA ALA A 286 -24.91 -4.05 -21.94
C ALA A 286 -24.15 -3.49 -23.16
N GLN A 287 -23.44 -4.36 -23.87
CA GLN A 287 -22.74 -3.99 -25.12
C GLN A 287 -23.71 -3.50 -26.20
N SER A 288 -24.80 -4.24 -26.44
CA SER A 288 -25.76 -3.87 -27.48
C SER A 288 -26.51 -2.57 -27.21
N GLN A 289 -26.63 -2.19 -25.94
CA GLN A 289 -27.36 -1.01 -25.47
C GLN A 289 -26.45 0.17 -25.06
N GLY A 290 -25.14 0.00 -25.10
CA GLY A 290 -24.19 1.02 -24.63
C GLY A 290 -24.36 1.37 -23.15
N ARG A 291 -24.61 0.37 -22.30
CA ARG A 291 -24.87 0.52 -20.87
C ARG A 291 -23.76 -0.09 -20.02
N THR A 292 -23.64 0.37 -18.79
CA THR A 292 -22.75 -0.22 -17.78
C THR A 292 -23.31 -1.58 -17.34
N LEU A 293 -22.42 -2.58 -17.21
CA LEU A 293 -22.74 -3.80 -16.47
C LEU A 293 -22.55 -3.53 -14.98
N TRP A 294 -23.54 -3.91 -14.18
CA TRP A 294 -23.50 -3.75 -12.72
C TRP A 294 -23.45 -5.12 -12.02
N ILE A 295 -22.44 -5.27 -11.14
CA ILE A 295 -22.28 -6.42 -10.24
C ILE A 295 -22.70 -5.94 -8.85
N PRO A 296 -23.91 -6.31 -8.36
CA PRO A 296 -24.36 -5.91 -7.03
C PRO A 296 -23.60 -6.65 -5.93
N PRO A 297 -23.78 -6.25 -4.65
CA PRO A 297 -23.21 -7.00 -3.54
C PRO A 297 -23.62 -8.49 -3.58
N GLY A 298 -22.68 -9.38 -3.25
CA GLY A 298 -22.85 -10.84 -3.23
C GLY A 298 -21.71 -11.56 -3.95
N THR A 299 -21.67 -12.88 -3.80
CA THR A 299 -20.72 -13.77 -4.47
C THR A 299 -21.43 -14.50 -5.61
N PHE A 300 -20.93 -14.34 -6.83
CA PHE A 300 -21.52 -14.92 -8.04
C PHE A 300 -20.59 -15.98 -8.62
N TYR A 301 -21.06 -17.23 -8.64
CA TYR A 301 -20.28 -18.36 -9.10
C TYR A 301 -20.26 -18.46 -10.62
N VAL A 302 -19.08 -18.68 -11.18
CA VAL A 302 -18.85 -18.94 -12.61
C VAL A 302 -18.18 -20.30 -12.74
N LYS A 303 -18.90 -21.28 -13.32
CA LYS A 303 -18.41 -22.65 -13.48
C LYS A 303 -17.77 -22.85 -14.85
N GLY A 304 -16.82 -23.78 -14.91
CA GLY A 304 -16.21 -24.22 -16.15
C GLY A 304 -14.97 -23.41 -16.56
N THR A 305 -14.57 -23.59 -17.81
CA THR A 305 -13.26 -23.20 -18.36
C THR A 305 -13.31 -21.96 -19.24
N THR A 306 -14.49 -21.45 -19.53
CA THR A 306 -14.70 -20.31 -20.45
C THR A 306 -14.70 -19.01 -19.67
N GLY A 307 -13.94 -18.01 -20.15
CA GLY A 307 -13.97 -16.67 -19.60
C GLY A 307 -15.21 -15.88 -20.00
N LEU A 308 -15.56 -14.92 -19.16
CA LEU A 308 -16.57 -13.89 -19.45
C LEU A 308 -15.95 -12.87 -20.41
N ARG A 309 -16.61 -12.60 -21.53
CA ARG A 309 -16.06 -11.80 -22.62
C ARG A 309 -16.81 -10.50 -22.76
N ALA A 310 -16.08 -9.38 -22.69
CA ALA A 310 -16.66 -8.05 -22.84
C ALA A 310 -15.81 -7.17 -23.76
N GLN A 311 -16.49 -6.24 -24.45
CA GLN A 311 -15.84 -5.27 -25.30
C GLN A 311 -16.53 -3.89 -25.20
N GLY A 312 -15.74 -2.85 -24.98
CA GLY A 312 -16.16 -1.44 -25.10
C GLY A 312 -17.21 -1.00 -24.09
N ILE A 313 -17.31 -1.64 -22.94
CA ILE A 313 -18.28 -1.26 -21.89
C ILE A 313 -17.59 -1.01 -20.56
N THR A 314 -18.33 -0.37 -19.65
CA THR A 314 -17.96 -0.33 -18.24
C THR A 314 -18.54 -1.53 -17.50
N ILE A 315 -17.73 -2.18 -16.66
CA ILE A 315 -18.14 -3.21 -15.71
C ILE A 315 -17.84 -2.66 -14.31
N ALA A 316 -18.87 -2.49 -13.49
CA ALA A 316 -18.73 -1.87 -12.19
C ALA A 316 -19.35 -2.74 -11.08
N GLY A 317 -18.65 -2.85 -9.95
CA GLY A 317 -19.15 -3.50 -8.73
C GLY A 317 -19.49 -2.50 -7.63
N ALA A 318 -20.09 -3.00 -6.56
CA ALA A 318 -20.45 -2.21 -5.38
C ALA A 318 -19.27 -1.90 -4.45
N GLY A 319 -18.09 -2.36 -4.78
CA GLY A 319 -16.84 -2.26 -4.01
C GLY A 319 -16.14 -3.62 -3.95
N MET A 320 -14.82 -3.60 -3.87
CA MET A 320 -14.02 -4.83 -3.83
C MET A 320 -14.27 -5.70 -2.59
N TRP A 321 -14.92 -5.15 -1.56
CA TRP A 321 -15.32 -5.89 -0.35
C TRP A 321 -16.71 -6.53 -0.46
N TYR A 322 -17.52 -6.16 -1.46
CA TYR A 322 -18.95 -6.47 -1.50
C TYR A 322 -19.38 -7.28 -2.70
N SER A 323 -18.77 -7.07 -3.86
CA SER A 323 -19.12 -7.73 -5.12
C SER A 323 -18.02 -8.70 -5.51
N THR A 324 -18.28 -10.00 -5.47
CA THR A 324 -17.32 -11.04 -5.82
C THR A 324 -17.79 -11.87 -7.00
N VAL A 325 -16.95 -12.05 -7.99
CA VAL A 325 -17.11 -13.07 -9.04
C VAL A 325 -16.12 -14.19 -8.73
N TYR A 326 -16.65 -15.37 -8.50
CA TYR A 326 -15.91 -16.51 -7.97
C TYR A 326 -15.96 -17.71 -8.92
N ARG A 327 -14.83 -18.33 -9.20
CA ARG A 327 -14.77 -19.61 -9.90
C ARG A 327 -14.68 -20.73 -8.87
N ASP A 328 -15.79 -21.48 -8.70
CA ASP A 328 -15.93 -22.45 -7.61
C ASP A 328 -15.24 -23.79 -7.83
N VAL A 329 -14.89 -24.11 -9.05
CA VAL A 329 -14.34 -25.43 -9.40
C VAL A 329 -12.93 -25.30 -9.90
N PRO A 330 -11.94 -25.87 -9.19
CA PRO A 330 -10.60 -26.08 -9.73
C PRO A 330 -10.67 -26.95 -10.98
N VAL A 331 -10.05 -26.51 -12.06
CA VAL A 331 -10.10 -27.24 -13.32
C VAL A 331 -8.84 -28.09 -13.45
N PRO A 332 -8.95 -29.36 -13.91
CA PRO A 332 -7.78 -30.18 -14.15
C PRO A 332 -6.80 -29.50 -15.10
N ASN A 333 -5.49 -29.56 -14.78
CA ASN A 333 -4.42 -28.91 -15.55
C ASN A 333 -4.31 -29.29 -17.03
N SER A 334 -4.94 -30.38 -17.45
CA SER A 334 -5.02 -30.79 -18.85
C SER A 334 -6.06 -30.01 -19.67
N THR A 335 -6.87 -29.18 -19.02
CA THR A 335 -7.93 -28.41 -19.68
C THR A 335 -7.44 -26.97 -19.89
N PRO A 336 -7.43 -26.46 -21.13
CA PRO A 336 -7.08 -25.06 -21.39
C PRO A 336 -8.09 -24.14 -20.67
N LEU A 337 -7.58 -23.22 -19.86
CA LEU A 337 -8.37 -22.24 -19.12
C LEU A 337 -8.29 -20.87 -19.79
N ALA A 338 -9.41 -20.20 -19.86
CA ALA A 338 -9.47 -18.77 -20.08
C ALA A 338 -9.31 -18.03 -18.74
N ALA A 339 -8.84 -16.80 -18.78
CA ALA A 339 -9.02 -15.89 -17.65
C ALA A 339 -10.50 -15.76 -17.32
N LEU A 340 -10.84 -15.48 -16.05
CA LEU A 340 -12.24 -15.34 -15.67
C LEU A 340 -12.90 -14.18 -16.42
N PHE A 341 -12.19 -13.11 -16.66
CA PHE A 341 -12.59 -12.03 -17.57
C PHE A 341 -11.60 -11.88 -18.73
N GLU A 342 -12.10 -11.93 -19.95
CA GLU A 342 -11.39 -11.59 -21.18
C GLU A 342 -12.02 -10.31 -21.74
N VAL A 343 -11.36 -9.16 -21.60
CA VAL A 343 -11.96 -7.85 -21.88
C VAL A 343 -11.15 -7.05 -22.90
N THR A 344 -11.84 -6.34 -23.79
CA THR A 344 -11.21 -5.50 -24.83
C THR A 344 -11.78 -4.07 -24.75
N SER A 345 -10.91 -3.08 -24.56
CA SER A 345 -11.30 -1.65 -24.46
C SER A 345 -12.43 -1.40 -23.46
N CYS A 346 -12.40 -2.09 -22.32
CA CYS A 346 -13.38 -1.96 -21.25
C CYS A 346 -12.84 -1.10 -20.10
N HIS A 347 -13.75 -0.55 -19.31
CA HIS A 347 -13.43 0.01 -17.99
C HIS A 347 -14.01 -0.89 -16.92
N VAL A 348 -13.16 -1.50 -16.10
CA VAL A 348 -13.59 -2.41 -15.03
C VAL A 348 -13.24 -1.81 -13.68
N GLN A 349 -14.18 -1.88 -12.71
CA GLN A 349 -13.96 -1.21 -11.44
C GLN A 349 -14.75 -1.78 -10.26
N ASN A 350 -14.12 -1.72 -9.07
CA ASN A 350 -14.78 -1.89 -7.78
C ASN A 350 -15.43 -3.25 -7.55
N PHE A 351 -14.74 -4.36 -7.83
CA PHE A 351 -15.18 -5.69 -7.46
C PHE A 351 -14.02 -6.64 -7.21
N HIS A 352 -14.32 -7.79 -6.63
CA HIS A 352 -13.38 -8.85 -6.28
C HIS A 352 -13.50 -10.02 -7.26
N ILE A 353 -12.36 -10.63 -7.58
CA ILE A 353 -12.24 -11.87 -8.35
C ILE A 353 -11.47 -12.88 -7.51
N ASP A 354 -12.10 -14.01 -7.22
CA ASP A 354 -11.45 -15.17 -6.60
C ASP A 354 -11.67 -16.40 -7.49
N ALA A 355 -10.62 -17.10 -7.85
CA ALA A 355 -10.72 -18.22 -8.77
C ALA A 355 -10.40 -19.57 -8.13
N ASN A 356 -10.23 -19.62 -6.80
CA ASN A 356 -9.99 -20.86 -6.05
C ASN A 356 -8.83 -21.71 -6.60
N ALA A 357 -7.84 -21.11 -7.24
CA ALA A 357 -6.67 -21.80 -7.76
C ALA A 357 -5.80 -22.34 -6.62
N VAL A 358 -5.23 -23.51 -6.82
CA VAL A 358 -4.40 -24.22 -5.83
C VAL A 358 -2.99 -24.49 -6.35
N SER A 359 -2.68 -24.11 -7.58
CA SER A 359 -1.33 -24.17 -8.14
C SER A 359 -1.21 -23.37 -9.43
N ARG A 360 0.02 -23.22 -9.88
CA ARG A 360 0.34 -22.53 -11.13
C ARG A 360 -0.01 -23.33 -12.38
N SER A 361 0.14 -24.65 -12.38
CA SER A 361 0.08 -25.43 -13.63
C SER A 361 -0.21 -26.90 -13.52
N THR A 362 -0.09 -27.54 -12.39
CA THR A 362 -0.09 -28.99 -12.31
C THR A 362 -1.29 -29.61 -11.60
N ILE A 363 -1.96 -28.87 -10.78
CA ILE A 363 -3.12 -29.33 -10.02
C ILE A 363 -4.24 -28.29 -10.02
N GLY A 364 -5.15 -28.38 -11.00
CA GLY A 364 -6.35 -27.56 -10.99
C GLY A 364 -6.07 -26.06 -10.91
N GLY A 365 -5.24 -25.55 -11.79
CA GLY A 365 -5.08 -24.13 -11.95
C GLY A 365 -6.22 -23.52 -12.74
N ASP A 366 -6.47 -22.23 -12.57
CA ASP A 366 -7.31 -21.46 -13.47
C ASP A 366 -6.46 -20.63 -14.46
N GLY A 367 -7.10 -19.92 -15.36
CA GLY A 367 -6.42 -19.12 -16.38
C GLY A 367 -5.93 -17.75 -15.91
N GLY A 368 -6.30 -17.32 -14.74
CA GLY A 368 -6.05 -15.97 -14.23
C GLY A 368 -7.35 -15.16 -14.00
N ALA A 369 -7.22 -14.01 -13.37
CA ALA A 369 -8.38 -13.18 -13.08
C ALA A 369 -8.84 -12.43 -14.32
N MET A 370 -7.94 -11.69 -14.98
CA MET A 370 -8.32 -10.81 -16.08
C MET A 370 -7.26 -10.74 -17.18
N ASP A 371 -7.67 -11.07 -18.38
CA ASP A 371 -6.94 -10.76 -19.61
C ASP A 371 -7.54 -9.49 -20.23
N THR A 372 -6.72 -8.50 -20.53
CA THR A 372 -7.19 -7.23 -21.09
C THR A 372 -6.34 -6.76 -22.26
N THR A 373 -6.99 -6.11 -23.23
CA THR A 373 -6.35 -5.54 -24.41
C THR A 373 -7.15 -4.39 -24.99
N GLY A 374 -6.71 -3.86 -26.12
CA GLY A 374 -7.37 -2.78 -26.85
C GLY A 374 -6.82 -1.41 -26.53
N THR A 375 -7.64 -0.38 -26.59
CA THR A 375 -7.20 1.01 -26.41
C THR A 375 -7.93 1.67 -25.24
N ASN A 376 -7.18 2.46 -24.46
CA ASN A 376 -7.72 3.29 -23.37
C ASN A 376 -8.61 2.52 -22.38
N TRP A 377 -8.30 1.26 -22.12
CA TRP A 377 -8.97 0.45 -21.12
C TRP A 377 -8.49 0.80 -19.70
N SER A 378 -9.27 0.45 -18.69
CA SER A 378 -8.83 0.60 -17.30
C SER A 378 -9.34 -0.52 -16.40
N ALA A 379 -8.52 -0.91 -15.43
CA ALA A 379 -8.90 -1.67 -14.26
C ALA A 379 -8.60 -0.80 -13.02
N ASP A 380 -9.61 -0.52 -12.20
CA ASP A 380 -9.53 0.40 -11.08
C ASP A 380 -10.25 -0.16 -9.85
N GLY A 381 -9.52 -0.30 -8.72
CA GLY A 381 -10.12 -0.81 -7.50
C GLY A 381 -10.59 -2.27 -7.61
N ILE A 382 -9.84 -3.12 -8.27
CA ILE A 382 -10.09 -4.56 -8.39
C ILE A 382 -9.27 -5.31 -7.34
N TRP A 383 -9.90 -6.22 -6.62
CA TRP A 383 -9.19 -7.18 -5.80
C TRP A 383 -9.15 -8.52 -6.53
N THR A 384 -7.95 -9.10 -6.70
CA THR A 384 -7.82 -10.46 -7.24
C THR A 384 -7.15 -11.36 -6.21
N GLN A 385 -7.69 -12.56 -6.04
CA GLN A 385 -7.20 -13.55 -5.08
C GLN A 385 -7.32 -14.97 -5.64
N HIS A 386 -6.42 -15.87 -5.26
CA HIS A 386 -6.38 -17.29 -5.65
C HIS A 386 -6.54 -17.48 -7.15
N THR A 387 -5.87 -16.68 -7.94
CA THR A 387 -5.83 -16.80 -9.39
C THR A 387 -4.45 -17.23 -9.86
N MET A 388 -4.33 -17.79 -11.05
CA MET A 388 -3.02 -18.11 -11.63
C MET A 388 -2.23 -16.83 -11.88
N SER A 389 -2.88 -15.81 -12.47
CA SER A 389 -2.34 -14.45 -12.58
C SER A 389 -3.43 -13.44 -12.23
N GLY A 390 -3.04 -12.26 -11.73
CA GLY A 390 -3.98 -11.18 -11.51
C GLY A 390 -4.41 -10.55 -12.83
N PHE A 391 -3.50 -9.81 -13.45
CA PHE A 391 -3.73 -9.18 -14.75
C PHE A 391 -2.72 -9.65 -15.78
N TRP A 392 -3.22 -10.07 -16.94
CA TRP A 392 -2.45 -10.32 -18.15
C TRP A 392 -2.89 -9.28 -19.17
N ALA A 393 -2.10 -8.19 -19.32
CA ALA A 393 -2.59 -6.95 -19.88
C ALA A 393 -1.75 -6.46 -21.06
N SER A 394 -2.39 -6.03 -22.13
CA SER A 394 -1.74 -5.50 -23.33
C SER A 394 -2.54 -4.32 -23.93
N GLY A 395 -2.15 -3.88 -25.12
CA GLY A 395 -2.85 -2.81 -25.83
C GLY A 395 -2.14 -1.46 -25.74
N THR A 396 -2.90 -0.37 -25.89
CA THR A 396 -2.36 0.99 -25.91
C THR A 396 -3.16 1.92 -25.02
N GLY A 397 -2.46 2.67 -24.16
CA GLY A 397 -3.09 3.66 -23.27
C GLY A 397 -3.95 3.03 -22.16
N GLY A 398 -3.70 1.76 -21.83
CA GLY A 398 -4.42 1.06 -20.76
C GLY A 398 -3.85 1.31 -19.37
N SER A 399 -4.63 1.01 -18.32
CA SER A 399 -4.16 1.16 -16.94
C SER A 399 -4.71 0.13 -15.97
N VAL A 400 -3.85 -0.27 -15.00
CA VAL A 400 -4.24 -1.01 -13.78
C VAL A 400 -3.89 -0.12 -12.59
N LYS A 401 -4.86 0.23 -11.77
CA LYS A 401 -4.64 1.14 -10.65
C LYS A 401 -5.54 0.87 -9.46
N ASN A 402 -5.09 1.35 -8.27
CA ASN A 402 -5.83 1.26 -7.01
C ASN A 402 -6.33 -0.15 -6.68
N SER A 403 -5.64 -1.17 -7.18
CA SER A 403 -6.06 -2.57 -7.10
C SER A 403 -5.27 -3.31 -6.01
N ARG A 404 -5.89 -4.34 -5.45
CA ARG A 404 -5.29 -5.24 -4.47
C ARG A 404 -5.13 -6.63 -5.09
N LEU A 405 -3.96 -7.23 -4.99
CA LEU A 405 -3.69 -8.56 -5.51
C LEU A 405 -3.03 -9.38 -4.39
N THR A 406 -3.65 -10.46 -3.98
CA THR A 406 -3.17 -11.27 -2.86
C THR A 406 -3.25 -12.76 -3.17
N ALA A 407 -2.31 -13.56 -2.68
CA ALA A 407 -2.28 -15.01 -2.87
C ALA A 407 -2.41 -15.42 -4.37
N ILE A 408 -1.53 -14.91 -5.21
CA ILE A 408 -1.49 -15.15 -6.66
C ILE A 408 -0.44 -16.21 -7.00
N TRP A 409 -0.79 -17.17 -7.87
CA TRP A 409 0.07 -18.32 -8.18
C TRP A 409 1.17 -18.06 -9.22
N ALA A 410 1.05 -17.02 -10.01
CA ALA A 410 2.07 -16.57 -10.96
C ALA A 410 2.21 -15.04 -10.87
N ASP A 411 2.24 -14.33 -12.01
CA ASP A 411 2.38 -12.88 -12.01
C ASP A 411 1.18 -12.17 -11.36
N GLY A 412 1.46 -11.14 -10.58
CA GLY A 412 0.43 -10.24 -10.10
C GLY A 412 -0.13 -9.40 -11.24
N ILE A 413 0.67 -8.49 -11.78
CA ILE A 413 0.31 -7.64 -12.92
C ILE A 413 1.39 -7.81 -13.99
N ASN A 414 1.08 -8.53 -15.06
CA ASN A 414 1.95 -8.69 -16.21
C ASN A 414 1.44 -7.82 -17.37
N VAL A 415 2.06 -6.65 -17.58
CA VAL A 415 1.80 -5.87 -18.77
C VAL A 415 2.71 -6.35 -19.89
N ASN A 416 2.13 -6.68 -21.06
CA ASN A 416 2.82 -7.35 -22.13
C ASN A 416 2.28 -6.93 -23.50
N ASN A 417 2.84 -7.49 -24.57
CA ASN A 417 2.40 -7.25 -25.95
C ASN A 417 1.72 -8.46 -26.60
N VAL A 418 1.34 -9.48 -25.82
CA VAL A 418 0.83 -10.76 -26.34
C VAL A 418 -0.56 -11.14 -25.82
N SER A 419 -1.11 -10.46 -24.79
CA SER A 419 -2.40 -10.78 -24.20
C SER A 419 -3.52 -10.69 -25.24
N LEU A 420 -4.42 -11.66 -25.23
CA LEU A 420 -5.55 -11.77 -26.17
C LEU A 420 -5.16 -11.55 -27.64
N ASN A 421 -3.98 -11.99 -28.05
CA ASN A 421 -3.41 -11.73 -29.37
C ASN A 421 -3.25 -10.24 -29.69
N GLY A 422 -3.10 -9.40 -28.67
CA GLY A 422 -3.15 -7.94 -28.76
C GLY A 422 -2.00 -7.31 -29.54
N GLY A 423 -0.84 -7.95 -29.58
CA GLY A 423 0.32 -7.56 -30.39
C GLY A 423 0.95 -6.19 -30.08
N LYS A 424 0.46 -5.47 -29.08
CA LYS A 424 0.99 -4.17 -28.66
C LYS A 424 0.97 -4.02 -27.15
N GLY A 425 1.93 -3.28 -26.63
CA GLY A 425 2.03 -2.89 -25.24
C GLY A 425 2.69 -1.52 -25.15
N SER A 426 1.93 -0.43 -25.35
CA SER A 426 2.48 0.92 -25.30
C SER A 426 1.62 1.86 -24.47
N ASP A 427 2.29 2.82 -23.83
CA ASP A 427 1.64 3.86 -23.04
C ASP A 427 0.74 3.28 -21.94
N LEU A 428 1.14 2.13 -21.38
CA LEU A 428 0.43 1.44 -20.30
C LEU A 428 0.87 2.01 -18.95
N THR A 429 -0.07 2.05 -18.00
CA THR A 429 0.20 2.55 -16.65
C THR A 429 -0.22 1.52 -15.60
N VAL A 430 0.69 1.22 -14.69
CA VAL A 430 0.44 0.40 -13.49
C VAL A 430 0.75 1.28 -12.29
N SER A 431 -0.28 1.70 -11.54
CA SER A 431 -0.06 2.67 -10.48
C SER A 431 -0.95 2.48 -9.26
N ASN A 432 -0.37 2.76 -8.09
CA ASN A 432 -1.08 2.69 -6.82
C ASN A 432 -1.75 1.34 -6.55
N ASN A 433 -1.07 0.23 -6.91
CA ASN A 433 -1.56 -1.12 -6.63
C ASN A 433 -0.80 -1.74 -5.47
N PHE A 434 -1.49 -2.50 -4.65
CA PHE A 434 -0.93 -3.33 -3.60
C PHE A 434 -0.91 -4.79 -4.05
N VAL A 435 0.28 -5.40 -4.06
CA VAL A 435 0.49 -6.76 -4.54
C VAL A 435 1.27 -7.54 -3.50
N ARG A 436 0.70 -8.62 -2.95
CA ARG A 436 1.34 -9.44 -1.92
C ARG A 436 1.23 -10.94 -2.23
N GLY A 437 2.34 -11.66 -2.04
CA GLY A 437 2.35 -13.13 -2.10
C GLY A 437 2.15 -13.68 -3.52
N THR A 438 2.97 -13.26 -4.49
CA THR A 438 2.90 -13.75 -5.89
C THR A 438 3.88 -14.87 -6.15
N GLY A 439 3.48 -15.82 -6.99
CA GLY A 439 4.28 -16.99 -7.38
C GLY A 439 5.19 -16.74 -8.58
N ASP A 440 5.12 -15.60 -9.20
CA ASP A 440 6.06 -15.07 -10.16
C ASP A 440 6.19 -13.55 -9.94
N ASP A 441 6.55 -12.76 -10.92
CA ASP A 441 6.80 -11.34 -10.77
C ASP A 441 5.54 -10.63 -10.24
N ALA A 442 5.67 -9.85 -9.16
CA ALA A 442 4.52 -9.11 -8.65
C ALA A 442 4.02 -8.09 -9.67
N ILE A 443 4.96 -7.37 -10.32
CA ILE A 443 4.66 -6.48 -11.44
C ILE A 443 5.72 -6.69 -12.52
N ALA A 444 5.31 -7.04 -13.74
CA ALA A 444 6.22 -7.23 -14.87
C ALA A 444 5.85 -6.35 -16.06
N ILE A 445 6.85 -5.72 -16.65
CA ILE A 445 6.81 -5.23 -18.04
C ILE A 445 7.48 -6.32 -18.88
N ASN A 446 6.72 -7.05 -19.70
CA ASN A 446 7.20 -8.22 -20.41
C ASN A 446 7.08 -8.05 -21.93
N SER A 447 8.15 -7.53 -22.55
CA SER A 447 8.21 -7.31 -23.98
C SER A 447 8.69 -8.57 -24.71
N VAL A 448 7.78 -9.26 -25.37
CA VAL A 448 8.03 -10.48 -26.14
C VAL A 448 8.32 -10.13 -27.61
N ASP A 449 9.38 -10.69 -28.19
CA ASP A 449 9.72 -10.53 -29.61
C ASP A 449 8.89 -11.50 -30.47
N TYR A 450 8.84 -12.77 -30.09
CA TYR A 450 8.04 -13.75 -30.81
C TYR A 450 7.55 -14.89 -29.90
N ASN A 451 6.44 -15.50 -30.32
CA ASN A 451 6.02 -16.81 -29.85
C ASN A 451 6.23 -17.87 -30.95
N THR A 452 6.63 -19.07 -30.54
CA THR A 452 6.73 -20.23 -31.46
C THR A 452 5.39 -20.96 -31.45
N ASN A 453 4.77 -21.07 -32.61
CA ASN A 453 3.52 -21.78 -32.84
C ASN A 453 3.71 -23.30 -32.80
N GLY A 454 2.60 -24.03 -32.66
CA GLY A 454 2.64 -25.49 -32.63
C GLY A 454 3.21 -26.17 -33.89
N ASP A 455 3.26 -25.48 -35.01
CA ASP A 455 3.89 -25.93 -36.29
C ASP A 455 5.36 -25.49 -36.44
N GLY A 456 5.91 -24.81 -35.40
CA GLY A 456 7.28 -24.30 -35.40
C GLY A 456 7.46 -22.92 -36.04
N SER A 457 6.43 -22.35 -36.65
CA SER A 457 6.46 -20.97 -37.14
C SER A 457 6.53 -19.97 -36.00
N LYS A 458 6.92 -18.70 -36.26
CA LYS A 458 7.02 -17.65 -35.27
C LYS A 458 6.00 -16.56 -35.55
N THR A 459 5.27 -16.13 -34.48
CA THR A 459 4.50 -14.93 -34.52
C THR A 459 5.28 -13.84 -33.83
N TYR A 460 5.64 -12.77 -34.53
CA TYR A 460 6.40 -11.64 -34.04
C TYR A 460 5.48 -10.53 -33.51
N TYR A 461 5.93 -9.83 -32.48
CA TYR A 461 5.19 -8.76 -31.83
C TYR A 461 5.97 -7.44 -31.83
N THR A 462 5.28 -6.34 -31.83
CA THR A 462 5.88 -5.01 -31.68
C THR A 462 6.47 -4.86 -30.28
N PRO A 463 7.73 -4.44 -30.13
CA PRO A 463 8.32 -4.19 -28.82
C PRO A 463 7.48 -3.20 -27.99
N MET A 464 7.42 -3.42 -26.68
CA MET A 464 6.73 -2.51 -25.76
C MET A 464 7.43 -1.17 -25.64
N ALA A 465 6.66 -0.10 -25.40
CA ALA A 465 7.18 1.24 -25.24
C ALA A 465 6.40 2.06 -24.21
N ASN A 466 7.10 2.97 -23.52
CA ASN A 466 6.50 4.00 -22.65
C ASN A 466 5.57 3.44 -21.55
N VAL A 467 5.94 2.33 -20.93
CA VAL A 467 5.17 1.79 -19.79
C VAL A 467 5.61 2.48 -18.51
N THR A 468 4.65 2.92 -17.72
CA THR A 468 4.88 3.53 -16.42
C THR A 468 4.40 2.58 -15.30
N VAL A 469 5.31 2.26 -14.38
CA VAL A 469 5.03 1.52 -13.13
C VAL A 469 5.35 2.44 -11.96
N SER A 470 4.33 2.97 -11.27
CA SER A 470 4.56 4.01 -10.27
C SER A 470 3.71 3.85 -9.01
N ASN A 471 4.32 4.17 -7.87
CA ASN A 471 3.62 4.16 -6.58
C ASN A 471 2.92 2.83 -6.25
N ASN A 472 3.48 1.70 -6.67
CA ASN A 472 2.96 0.38 -6.30
C ASN A 472 3.71 -0.17 -5.09
N THR A 473 3.03 -1.00 -4.30
CA THR A 473 3.63 -1.78 -3.21
C THR A 473 3.65 -3.26 -3.61
N SER A 474 4.83 -3.89 -3.53
CA SER A 474 5.03 -5.32 -3.73
C SER A 474 5.63 -5.92 -2.47
N VAL A 475 4.92 -6.86 -1.84
CA VAL A 475 5.34 -7.51 -0.59
C VAL A 475 5.44 -9.02 -0.78
N ALA A 476 6.54 -9.60 -0.34
CA ALA A 476 6.74 -11.04 -0.23
C ALA A 476 6.39 -11.85 -1.51
N PRO A 477 6.86 -11.48 -2.70
CA PRO A 477 6.75 -12.38 -3.85
C PRO A 477 7.61 -13.62 -3.61
N TRP A 478 6.97 -14.79 -3.60
CA TRP A 478 7.65 -16.05 -3.22
C TRP A 478 8.27 -16.77 -4.40
N GLY A 479 7.90 -16.41 -5.64
CA GLY A 479 8.36 -17.12 -6.83
C GLY A 479 9.04 -16.29 -7.91
N GLY A 480 8.87 -14.97 -7.92
CA GLY A 480 9.41 -14.04 -8.90
C GLY A 480 10.06 -12.79 -8.30
N LYS A 481 10.10 -11.73 -9.09
CA LYS A 481 10.61 -10.41 -8.67
C LYS A 481 9.50 -9.53 -8.10
N GLY A 482 9.88 -8.52 -7.34
CA GLY A 482 8.93 -7.48 -6.93
C GLY A 482 8.48 -6.63 -8.10
N VAL A 483 9.43 -6.02 -8.82
CA VAL A 483 9.18 -5.32 -10.09
C VAL A 483 10.19 -5.76 -11.13
N ALA A 484 9.70 -6.16 -12.29
CA ALA A 484 10.52 -6.63 -13.40
C ALA A 484 10.31 -5.79 -14.68
N VAL A 485 11.40 -5.40 -15.32
CA VAL A 485 11.40 -4.75 -16.63
C VAL A 485 12.12 -5.65 -17.62
N TYR A 486 11.39 -6.22 -18.55
CA TYR A 486 11.93 -7.13 -19.56
C TYR A 486 11.76 -6.60 -20.97
N GLY A 487 12.81 -5.99 -21.50
CA GLY A 487 12.88 -5.52 -22.89
C GLY A 487 12.01 -4.29 -23.17
N GLY A 488 12.05 -3.82 -24.42
CA GLY A 488 11.33 -2.62 -24.85
C GLY A 488 12.10 -1.32 -24.65
N SER A 489 11.41 -0.19 -24.59
CA SER A 489 12.05 1.11 -24.49
C SER A 489 11.17 2.18 -23.82
N GLY A 490 11.82 3.19 -23.21
CA GLY A 490 11.13 4.35 -22.63
C GLY A 490 10.29 4.01 -21.39
N HIS A 491 10.64 2.96 -20.65
CA HIS A 491 9.90 2.57 -19.47
C HIS A 491 10.27 3.44 -18.26
N HIS A 492 9.28 3.71 -17.38
CA HIS A 492 9.44 4.47 -16.15
C HIS A 492 8.97 3.64 -14.95
N VAL A 493 9.89 3.39 -14.01
CA VAL A 493 9.61 2.69 -12.75
C VAL A 493 9.91 3.65 -11.62
N THR A 494 8.87 4.19 -10.98
CA THR A 494 9.04 5.36 -10.11
C THR A 494 8.28 5.20 -8.79
N ASN A 495 8.96 5.49 -7.68
CA ASN A 495 8.36 5.54 -6.35
C ASN A 495 7.61 4.25 -5.95
N ASN A 496 8.07 3.08 -6.37
CA ASN A 496 7.50 1.82 -5.91
C ASN A 496 8.20 1.38 -4.63
N TYR A 497 7.44 0.72 -3.76
CA TYR A 497 7.93 0.03 -2.58
C TYR A 497 7.97 -1.47 -2.85
N VAL A 498 9.10 -2.11 -2.61
CA VAL A 498 9.30 -3.54 -2.81
C VAL A 498 9.93 -4.12 -1.55
N SER A 499 9.35 -5.16 -0.97
CA SER A 499 9.91 -5.80 0.21
C SER A 499 9.83 -7.32 0.18
N ASP A 500 10.72 -7.95 0.95
CA ASP A 500 10.63 -9.34 1.37
C ASP A 500 10.59 -10.35 0.21
N THR A 501 11.36 -10.08 -0.85
CA THR A 501 11.42 -10.98 -2.00
C THR A 501 12.11 -12.28 -1.62
N ALA A 502 11.39 -13.39 -1.65
CA ALA A 502 11.89 -14.65 -1.11
C ALA A 502 12.89 -15.38 -2.04
N ARG A 503 12.73 -15.26 -3.35
CA ARG A 503 13.50 -16.09 -4.29
C ARG A 503 14.37 -15.31 -5.27
N TYR A 504 13.87 -14.23 -5.83
CA TYR A 504 14.55 -13.48 -6.87
C TYR A 504 14.90 -12.06 -6.42
N ILE A 505 15.16 -11.22 -7.39
CA ILE A 505 15.52 -9.82 -7.29
C ILE A 505 14.31 -9.01 -6.84
N GLY A 506 14.47 -8.02 -5.99
CA GLY A 506 13.38 -7.09 -5.65
C GLY A 506 12.96 -6.26 -6.85
N LEU A 507 13.89 -5.51 -7.46
CA LEU A 507 13.64 -4.71 -8.65
C LEU A 507 14.69 -5.00 -9.71
N GLY A 508 14.28 -5.46 -10.89
CA GLY A 508 15.19 -5.87 -11.95
C GLY A 508 14.87 -5.27 -13.31
N ALA A 509 15.90 -4.85 -14.05
CA ALA A 509 15.80 -4.41 -15.45
C ALA A 509 16.73 -5.21 -16.35
N GLY A 510 16.16 -5.86 -17.36
CA GLY A 510 16.93 -6.75 -18.24
C GLY A 510 16.12 -7.24 -19.44
N ARG A 511 16.49 -8.40 -19.94
CA ARG A 511 15.81 -9.13 -21.01
C ARG A 511 15.36 -10.48 -20.50
N PHE A 512 14.22 -10.96 -20.95
CA PHE A 512 13.71 -12.27 -20.58
C PHE A 512 13.80 -13.29 -21.72
N GLY A 513 14.61 -14.32 -21.51
CA GLY A 513 14.71 -15.46 -22.43
C GLY A 513 15.19 -15.13 -23.84
N VAL A 514 15.19 -16.15 -24.70
CA VAL A 514 15.63 -16.03 -26.12
C VAL A 514 14.63 -15.29 -27.00
N ASN A 515 13.36 -15.28 -26.57
CA ASN A 515 12.25 -14.67 -27.30
C ASN A 515 11.77 -13.34 -26.70
N GLY A 516 12.51 -12.79 -25.75
CA GLY A 516 12.27 -11.42 -25.24
C GLY A 516 12.89 -10.38 -26.16
N ASN A 517 12.35 -9.19 -26.20
CA ASN A 517 12.96 -8.04 -26.86
C ASN A 517 14.18 -7.53 -26.09
N ASP A 518 15.06 -6.84 -26.77
CA ASP A 518 16.12 -6.06 -26.14
C ASP A 518 15.52 -4.94 -25.27
N LEU A 519 16.17 -4.60 -24.16
CA LEU A 519 15.85 -3.42 -23.36
C LEU A 519 16.74 -2.26 -23.84
N LEU A 520 16.13 -1.28 -24.48
CA LEU A 520 16.85 -0.17 -25.10
C LEU A 520 16.91 1.08 -24.22
N SER A 521 15.97 1.24 -23.29
CA SER A 521 16.01 2.29 -22.27
C SER A 521 14.98 2.07 -21.17
N ALA A 522 15.36 2.39 -19.93
CA ALA A 522 14.46 2.46 -18.79
C ALA A 522 14.94 3.49 -17.76
N THR A 523 14.02 4.15 -17.08
CA THR A 523 14.29 5.05 -15.96
C THR A 523 13.71 4.43 -14.69
N ILE A 524 14.54 4.28 -13.67
CA ILE A 524 14.19 3.65 -12.38
C ILE A 524 14.50 4.67 -11.29
N THR A 525 13.49 5.34 -10.73
CA THR A 525 13.71 6.53 -9.90
C THR A 525 12.91 6.49 -8.60
N GLY A 526 13.59 6.78 -7.48
CA GLY A 526 12.93 6.97 -6.19
C GLY A 526 12.27 5.74 -5.61
N ASN A 527 12.61 4.53 -6.07
CA ASN A 527 12.05 3.30 -5.54
C ASN A 527 12.75 2.92 -4.23
N VAL A 528 12.02 2.25 -3.35
CA VAL A 528 12.52 1.71 -2.08
C VAL A 528 12.42 0.17 -2.14
N VAL A 529 13.56 -0.49 -1.91
CA VAL A 529 13.69 -1.96 -1.96
C VAL A 529 14.25 -2.44 -0.62
N VAL A 530 13.47 -3.20 0.13
CA VAL A 530 13.77 -3.56 1.51
C VAL A 530 13.82 -5.08 1.67
N ARG A 531 14.76 -5.62 2.43
CA ARG A 531 14.90 -7.07 2.75
C ARG A 531 14.69 -7.98 1.54
N SER A 532 15.16 -7.54 0.38
CA SER A 532 14.94 -8.21 -0.90
C SER A 532 16.22 -8.85 -1.45
N GLY A 533 16.06 -9.65 -2.52
CA GLY A 533 17.13 -10.44 -3.10
C GLY A 533 17.11 -11.88 -2.54
N GLY A 534 16.60 -12.82 -3.31
CA GLY A 534 16.41 -14.21 -2.87
C GLY A 534 17.54 -15.15 -3.27
N ASN A 535 17.31 -16.46 -3.12
CA ASN A 535 18.29 -17.50 -3.41
C ASN A 535 17.86 -18.45 -4.54
N ALA A 536 17.52 -17.89 -5.70
CA ALA A 536 17.20 -18.71 -6.88
C ALA A 536 18.39 -19.62 -7.26
N TYR A 537 18.09 -20.89 -7.53
CA TYR A 537 19.08 -21.90 -7.93
C TYR A 537 20.25 -22.04 -6.94
N SER A 538 20.00 -21.79 -5.66
CA SER A 538 21.03 -21.79 -4.61
C SER A 538 22.14 -20.75 -4.81
N GLN A 539 21.79 -19.62 -5.42
CA GLN A 539 22.70 -18.49 -5.69
C GLN A 539 22.05 -17.18 -5.26
N GLY A 540 22.64 -16.49 -4.30
CA GLY A 540 22.11 -15.24 -3.76
C GLY A 540 21.99 -14.16 -4.82
N GLN A 541 20.79 -13.62 -4.99
CA GLN A 541 20.45 -12.56 -5.94
C GLN A 541 20.58 -11.17 -5.29
N PRO A 542 20.95 -10.11 -6.00
CA PRO A 542 20.92 -8.76 -5.45
C PRO A 542 19.48 -8.25 -5.24
N ALA A 543 19.31 -7.26 -4.37
CA ALA A 543 18.01 -6.62 -4.18
C ALA A 543 17.56 -5.83 -5.42
N MET A 544 18.48 -5.09 -6.04
CA MET A 544 18.27 -4.48 -7.37
C MET A 544 19.23 -5.07 -8.38
N HIS A 545 18.80 -5.16 -9.64
CA HIS A 545 19.65 -5.71 -10.71
C HIS A 545 19.45 -4.98 -12.05
N ILE A 546 20.54 -4.67 -12.71
CA ILE A 546 20.57 -4.08 -14.06
C ILE A 546 21.43 -4.97 -14.97
N GLY A 547 20.86 -5.45 -16.05
CA GLY A 547 21.62 -6.18 -17.06
C GLY A 547 20.94 -7.46 -17.54
N ASN A 548 21.56 -8.05 -18.56
CA ASN A 548 21.12 -9.29 -19.18
C ASN A 548 21.70 -10.51 -18.46
N GLY A 549 20.89 -11.54 -18.27
CA GLY A 549 21.29 -12.77 -17.58
C GLY A 549 20.32 -13.09 -16.45
N GLY A 550 20.32 -14.33 -16.03
CA GLY A 550 19.46 -14.86 -14.98
C GLY A 550 18.65 -16.06 -15.42
N ASP A 551 18.50 -16.26 -16.73
CA ASP A 551 17.89 -17.42 -17.35
C ASP A 551 18.91 -18.32 -18.09
N GLY A 552 20.20 -18.09 -17.89
CA GLY A 552 21.29 -18.82 -18.58
C GLY A 552 21.48 -18.48 -20.04
N GLN A 553 20.75 -17.48 -20.54
CA GLN A 553 20.78 -17.12 -21.99
C GLN A 553 21.23 -15.66 -22.17
N ASN A 554 22.55 -15.45 -22.20
CA ASN A 554 23.18 -14.12 -22.30
C ASN A 554 23.12 -13.51 -23.70
N THR A 555 22.02 -13.63 -24.42
CA THR A 555 21.87 -13.07 -25.73
C THR A 555 20.93 -11.87 -25.73
N GLY A 556 21.34 -10.78 -26.36
CA GLY A 556 20.56 -9.56 -26.49
C GLY A 556 21.13 -8.37 -25.71
N THR A 557 20.52 -7.22 -25.93
CA THR A 557 21.02 -5.93 -25.46
C THR A 557 20.24 -5.45 -24.26
N VAL A 558 20.96 -4.90 -23.27
CA VAL A 558 20.43 -4.01 -22.22
C VAL A 558 21.20 -2.72 -22.29
N ASP A 559 20.53 -1.64 -22.63
CA ASP A 559 21.16 -0.35 -22.90
C ASP A 559 20.42 0.80 -22.18
N LYS A 560 21.16 1.82 -21.79
CA LYS A 560 20.63 3.09 -21.23
C LYS A 560 19.62 2.91 -20.09
N VAL A 561 19.94 2.04 -19.15
CA VAL A 561 19.16 1.99 -17.90
C VAL A 561 19.68 3.05 -16.94
N THR A 562 18.79 3.98 -16.56
CA THR A 562 19.11 5.05 -15.61
C THR A 562 18.41 4.75 -14.27
N ALA A 563 19.19 4.48 -13.23
CA ALA A 563 18.72 4.26 -11.88
C ALA A 563 19.15 5.44 -10.99
N THR A 564 18.18 6.24 -10.50
CA THR A 564 18.48 7.49 -9.76
C THR A 564 17.65 7.58 -8.48
N GLY A 565 18.31 7.93 -7.38
CA GLY A 565 17.63 8.22 -6.11
C GLY A 565 16.89 7.03 -5.51
N ASN A 566 17.25 5.79 -5.86
CA ASN A 566 16.65 4.60 -5.26
C ASN A 566 17.32 4.28 -3.92
N THR A 567 16.56 3.69 -3.02
CA THR A 567 17.03 3.26 -1.71
C THR A 567 16.92 1.74 -1.59
N VAL A 568 18.01 1.07 -1.24
CA VAL A 568 18.05 -0.35 -0.90
C VAL A 568 18.42 -0.48 0.56
N VAL A 569 17.61 -1.20 1.33
CA VAL A 569 17.81 -1.38 2.77
C VAL A 569 17.78 -2.85 3.12
N ASP A 570 18.76 -3.28 3.93
CA ASP A 570 18.79 -4.63 4.54
C ASP A 570 18.61 -5.77 3.53
N SER A 571 19.28 -5.67 2.37
CA SER A 571 19.19 -6.73 1.34
C SER A 571 19.70 -8.07 1.88
N LEU A 572 19.07 -9.17 1.49
CA LEU A 572 19.49 -10.51 1.93
C LEU A 572 20.93 -10.84 1.48
N TYR A 573 21.31 -10.36 0.31
CA TYR A 573 22.63 -10.53 -0.30
C TYR A 573 23.20 -9.18 -0.76
N ASP A 574 23.62 -9.07 -2.01
CA ASP A 574 24.15 -7.81 -2.53
C ASP A 574 23.05 -6.74 -2.67
N GLY A 575 23.41 -5.48 -2.50
CA GLY A 575 22.47 -4.39 -2.65
C GLY A 575 22.06 -4.21 -4.14
N ILE A 576 22.98 -3.73 -4.98
CA ILE A 576 22.73 -3.48 -6.40
C ILE A 576 23.71 -4.29 -7.23
N GLY A 577 23.20 -5.09 -8.17
CA GLY A 577 23.98 -5.93 -9.06
C GLY A 577 23.95 -5.46 -10.52
N PHE A 578 25.10 -5.57 -11.20
CA PHE A 578 25.21 -5.40 -12.65
C PHE A 578 25.61 -6.70 -13.31
N SER A 579 24.92 -7.05 -14.38
CA SER A 579 25.38 -8.01 -15.37
C SER A 579 25.60 -7.31 -16.73
N THR A 580 25.65 -8.04 -17.85
CA THR A 580 25.92 -7.43 -19.18
C THR A 580 24.90 -6.34 -19.49
N SER A 581 25.40 -5.10 -19.56
CA SER A 581 24.63 -3.90 -19.92
C SER A 581 25.56 -2.82 -20.47
N THR A 582 25.02 -1.89 -21.25
CA THR A 582 25.78 -0.79 -21.83
C THR A 582 25.16 0.56 -21.46
N ASN A 583 26.02 1.56 -21.34
CA ASN A 583 25.60 2.97 -21.10
C ASN A 583 24.62 3.14 -19.92
N SER A 584 24.69 2.29 -18.91
CA SER A 584 23.84 2.39 -17.73
C SER A 584 24.33 3.50 -16.79
N LEU A 585 23.41 4.16 -16.09
CA LEU A 585 23.71 5.20 -15.09
C LEU A 585 23.14 4.77 -13.74
N LEU A 586 23.99 4.75 -12.72
CA LEU A 586 23.61 4.61 -11.32
C LEU A 586 23.99 5.90 -10.61
N GLN A 587 22.99 6.70 -10.20
CA GLN A 587 23.22 8.04 -9.65
C GLN A 587 22.39 8.32 -8.42
N ASP A 588 22.99 8.92 -7.40
CA ASP A 588 22.28 9.35 -6.18
C ASP A 588 21.50 8.23 -5.48
N ASN A 589 21.96 6.97 -5.58
CA ASN A 589 21.29 5.85 -4.91
C ASN A 589 21.91 5.61 -3.52
N THR A 590 21.13 5.02 -2.63
CA THR A 590 21.55 4.66 -1.28
C THR A 590 21.41 3.16 -1.08
N VAL A 591 22.44 2.52 -0.53
CA VAL A 591 22.42 1.13 -0.09
C VAL A 591 22.81 1.10 1.38
N THR A 592 21.94 0.61 2.23
CA THR A 592 22.15 0.53 3.68
C THR A 592 22.07 -0.93 4.13
N ASP A 593 23.01 -1.36 4.96
CA ASP A 593 23.07 -2.69 5.59
C ASP A 593 22.92 -3.85 4.60
N PRO A 594 23.68 -3.91 3.50
CA PRO A 594 23.59 -5.04 2.58
C PRO A 594 24.08 -6.34 3.24
N GLY A 595 23.41 -7.44 2.94
CA GLY A 595 23.80 -8.77 3.45
C GLY A 595 25.18 -9.22 3.00
N ARG A 596 25.62 -8.75 1.81
CA ARG A 596 26.97 -8.96 1.26
C ARG A 596 27.57 -7.62 0.80
N ASN A 597 27.75 -7.46 -0.53
CA ASN A 597 28.36 -6.26 -1.07
C ASN A 597 27.30 -5.17 -1.32
N GLY A 598 27.73 -3.91 -1.31
CA GLY A 598 26.85 -2.80 -1.64
C GLY A 598 26.46 -2.78 -3.11
N VAL A 599 27.41 -2.50 -3.98
CA VAL A 599 27.24 -2.54 -5.44
C VAL A 599 28.21 -3.56 -6.03
N VAL A 600 27.71 -4.48 -6.87
CA VAL A 600 28.54 -5.55 -7.44
C VAL A 600 28.34 -5.66 -8.95
N VAL A 601 29.45 -5.74 -9.69
CA VAL A 601 29.48 -6.15 -11.09
C VAL A 601 29.81 -7.63 -11.14
N SER A 602 29.01 -8.43 -11.85
CA SER A 602 29.08 -9.91 -11.84
C SER A 602 28.59 -10.52 -10.51
N PRO A 603 27.33 -10.35 -10.14
CA PRO A 603 26.76 -11.13 -9.04
C PRO A 603 26.90 -12.64 -9.34
N PRO A 604 26.88 -13.49 -8.30
CA PRO A 604 27.27 -14.91 -8.43
C PRO A 604 26.51 -15.73 -9.47
N PHE A 605 25.33 -15.32 -9.79
CA PHE A 605 24.44 -16.05 -10.72
C PHE A 605 24.76 -15.82 -12.20
N TYR A 606 25.51 -14.76 -12.54
CA TYR A 606 25.69 -14.35 -13.91
C TYR A 606 27.11 -14.63 -14.39
N PRO A 607 27.30 -15.06 -15.65
CA PRO A 607 28.63 -15.16 -16.22
C PRO A 607 29.31 -13.80 -16.29
N ALA A 608 30.61 -13.78 -16.52
CA ALA A 608 31.39 -12.56 -16.55
C ALA A 608 30.74 -11.49 -17.46
N PRO A 609 30.21 -10.39 -16.92
CA PRO A 609 29.52 -9.39 -17.71
C PRO A 609 30.45 -8.61 -18.58
N THR A 610 29.90 -8.08 -19.67
CA THR A 610 30.57 -7.10 -20.56
C THR A 610 29.76 -5.83 -20.61
N GLY A 611 30.36 -4.71 -20.97
CA GLY A 611 29.66 -3.46 -21.17
C GLY A 611 30.16 -2.30 -20.32
N SER A 612 29.27 -1.41 -19.95
CA SER A 612 29.65 -0.18 -19.24
C SER A 612 28.55 0.42 -18.38
N ALA A 613 28.96 1.04 -17.28
CA ALA A 613 28.09 1.86 -16.45
C ALA A 613 28.86 3.06 -15.87
N THR A 614 28.13 4.16 -15.62
CA THR A 614 28.59 5.27 -14.80
C THR A 614 27.95 5.17 -13.44
N LEU A 615 28.73 5.12 -12.37
CA LEU A 615 28.28 5.10 -10.98
C LEU A 615 28.72 6.41 -10.33
N THR A 616 27.76 7.22 -9.93
CA THR A 616 28.05 8.54 -9.40
C THR A 616 27.20 8.87 -8.19
N ARG A 617 27.82 9.49 -7.16
CA ARG A 617 27.17 9.92 -5.92
C ARG A 617 26.29 8.85 -5.26
N THR A 618 26.66 7.57 -5.41
CA THR A 618 25.99 6.46 -4.75
C THR A 618 26.60 6.23 -3.37
N THR A 619 25.76 6.14 -2.36
CA THR A 619 26.17 5.93 -0.97
C THR A 619 25.93 4.48 -0.57
N VAL A 620 26.94 3.85 0.02
CA VAL A 620 26.85 2.51 0.62
C VAL A 620 27.31 2.59 2.07
N THR A 621 26.46 2.14 2.99
CA THR A 621 26.74 2.11 4.44
C THR A 621 26.42 0.74 5.04
N GLY A 622 26.92 0.44 6.24
CA GLY A 622 26.59 -0.78 6.98
C GLY A 622 27.13 -2.08 6.35
N VAL A 623 28.14 -2.00 5.49
CA VAL A 623 28.74 -3.19 4.86
C VAL A 623 29.38 -4.09 5.92
N LYS A 624 28.97 -5.35 5.97
CA LYS A 624 29.48 -6.34 6.93
C LYS A 624 30.94 -6.68 6.66
N PRO A 625 31.74 -6.99 7.71
CA PRO A 625 33.14 -7.40 7.54
C PRO A 625 33.30 -8.53 6.52
N GLY A 626 34.31 -8.42 5.64
CA GLY A 626 34.59 -9.39 4.58
C GLY A 626 33.91 -9.11 3.25
N ASN A 627 33.01 -8.11 3.21
CA ASN A 627 32.36 -7.65 1.99
C ASN A 627 32.87 -6.26 1.56
N ALA A 628 32.45 -5.80 0.40
CA ALA A 628 32.89 -4.53 -0.17
C ALA A 628 31.71 -3.58 -0.45
N ALA A 629 31.91 -2.28 -0.26
CA ALA A 629 30.92 -1.29 -0.70
C ALA A 629 30.73 -1.31 -2.22
N TYR A 630 31.83 -1.54 -2.94
CA TYR A 630 31.83 -1.75 -4.39
C TYR A 630 32.78 -2.89 -4.78
N LEU A 631 32.34 -3.77 -5.68
CA LEU A 631 33.15 -4.88 -6.18
C LEU A 631 32.88 -5.06 -7.69
N ASN A 632 33.92 -4.98 -8.51
CA ASN A 632 33.85 -5.33 -9.91
C ASN A 632 34.68 -6.59 -10.18
N ASN A 633 34.00 -7.70 -10.49
CA ASN A 633 34.62 -8.99 -10.78
C ASN A 633 34.87 -9.25 -12.29
N SER A 634 34.60 -8.27 -13.16
CA SER A 634 34.77 -8.42 -14.59
C SER A 634 35.69 -7.36 -15.20
N ALA A 635 36.82 -7.79 -15.71
CA ALA A 635 37.72 -6.92 -16.47
C ALA A 635 37.12 -6.44 -17.82
N ALA A 636 36.07 -7.11 -18.30
CA ALA A 636 35.37 -6.75 -19.53
C ALA A 636 34.19 -5.77 -19.32
N PHE A 637 33.93 -5.37 -18.07
CA PHE A 637 32.92 -4.38 -17.74
C PHE A 637 33.60 -3.09 -17.27
N THR A 638 33.37 -2.02 -17.98
CA THR A 638 33.92 -0.70 -17.65
C THR A 638 32.98 0.07 -16.73
N ALA A 639 33.41 0.28 -15.50
CA ALA A 639 32.70 1.15 -14.56
C ALA A 639 33.41 2.50 -14.41
N THR A 640 32.76 3.58 -14.81
CA THR A 640 33.22 4.94 -14.54
C THR A 640 32.68 5.36 -13.18
N LEU A 641 33.58 5.68 -12.24
CA LEU A 641 33.22 5.99 -10.85
C LEU A 641 33.49 7.47 -10.55
N SER A 642 32.52 8.15 -9.92
CA SER A 642 32.65 9.55 -9.52
C SER A 642 31.86 9.88 -8.27
N GLY A 643 32.52 10.35 -7.22
CA GLY A 643 31.88 10.88 -6.01
C GLY A 643 31.09 9.86 -5.19
N ASN A 644 31.36 8.56 -5.34
CA ASN A 644 30.73 7.51 -4.54
C ASN A 644 31.38 7.38 -3.15
N SER A 645 30.63 6.92 -2.15
CA SER A 645 31.08 6.84 -0.77
C SER A 645 32.35 5.99 -0.55
N TRP A 646 32.62 5.02 -1.43
CA TRP A 646 33.76 4.10 -1.34
C TRP A 646 35.04 4.58 -2.04
N GLN A 647 35.03 5.73 -2.72
CA GLN A 647 36.16 6.19 -3.51
C GLN A 647 37.24 6.97 -2.71
N GLY A 648 37.19 6.94 -1.40
CA GLY A 648 38.24 7.45 -0.51
C GLY A 648 38.84 8.80 -0.96
N GLY A 649 38.23 9.89 -0.58
CA GLY A 649 38.68 11.29 -0.84
C GLY A 649 37.44 12.17 -0.76
N THR A 650 37.30 12.90 0.34
CA THR A 650 36.18 13.78 0.69
C THR A 650 34.82 13.10 0.35
N THR A 651 34.14 12.63 1.39
CA THR A 651 32.73 12.26 1.33
C THR A 651 32.02 13.18 0.34
N PRO A 652 31.29 12.69 -0.69
CA PRO A 652 30.45 13.58 -1.46
C PRO A 652 29.67 14.44 -0.47
N PRO A 653 29.46 15.73 -0.72
CA PRO A 653 28.63 16.51 0.19
C PRO A 653 27.35 15.70 0.37
N PRO A 654 26.93 15.45 1.58
CA PRO A 654 25.72 14.70 1.83
C PRO A 654 24.60 15.36 1.03
N VAL A 655 23.88 14.56 0.23
CA VAL A 655 22.76 15.09 -0.56
C VAL A 655 21.64 15.37 0.42
N GLU A 656 21.15 16.59 0.41
CA GLU A 656 19.99 16.98 1.18
C GLU A 656 18.77 16.18 0.72
N GLY A 657 18.03 15.65 1.65
CA GLY A 657 16.77 14.97 1.37
C GLY A 657 15.89 14.85 2.61
N PRO A 658 14.60 14.66 2.42
CA PRO A 658 13.64 14.60 3.52
C PRO A 658 13.98 13.49 4.51
N TYR A 659 13.76 13.75 5.80
CA TYR A 659 13.85 12.72 6.82
C TYR A 659 12.88 11.56 6.49
N GLY A 660 13.36 10.32 6.60
CA GLY A 660 12.58 9.15 6.18
C GLY A 660 12.36 9.01 4.66
N GLY A 661 13.12 9.77 3.84
CA GLY A 661 13.10 9.68 2.38
C GLY A 661 11.90 10.36 1.71
N THR A 662 10.96 10.94 2.47
CA THR A 662 9.73 11.50 1.90
C THR A 662 9.49 12.94 2.33
N PRO A 663 9.13 13.82 1.37
CA PRO A 663 8.71 15.19 1.68
C PRO A 663 7.50 15.22 2.61
N ALA A 664 7.55 16.01 3.66
CA ALA A 664 6.42 16.21 4.56
C ALA A 664 5.25 16.88 3.81
N ALA A 665 4.03 16.37 4.02
CA ALA A 665 2.84 16.89 3.34
C ALA A 665 2.44 18.28 3.86
N VAL A 666 2.11 19.19 2.96
CA VAL A 666 1.53 20.51 3.27
C VAL A 666 0.21 20.65 2.47
N PRO A 667 -0.95 20.89 3.15
CA PRO A 667 -1.15 21.06 4.60
C PRO A 667 -0.79 19.82 5.43
N GLY A 668 -0.31 20.02 6.65
CA GLY A 668 0.09 18.95 7.55
C GLY A 668 1.03 19.46 8.64
N THR A 669 1.48 18.57 9.51
CA THR A 669 2.43 18.87 10.59
C THR A 669 3.79 18.28 10.27
N VAL A 670 4.83 19.10 10.36
CA VAL A 670 6.24 18.72 10.29
C VAL A 670 6.79 18.73 11.71
N GLN A 671 7.24 17.59 12.20
CA GLN A 671 7.90 17.51 13.50
C GLN A 671 9.30 18.12 13.40
N ALA A 672 9.69 18.89 14.38
CA ALA A 672 10.93 19.67 14.32
C ALA A 672 12.18 18.76 14.30
N GLU A 673 12.14 17.63 14.99
CA GLU A 673 13.20 16.63 15.00
C GLU A 673 13.37 15.91 13.65
N ASN A 674 12.39 16.02 12.75
CA ASN A 674 12.41 15.42 11.41
C ASN A 674 13.00 16.35 10.33
N TYR A 675 13.99 17.16 10.70
CA TYR A 675 14.75 17.94 9.72
C TYR A 675 15.47 17.01 8.72
N ASP A 676 15.74 17.52 7.53
CA ASP A 676 16.28 16.76 6.41
C ASP A 676 17.58 16.01 6.76
N THR A 677 17.88 14.97 6.00
CA THR A 677 19.15 14.27 6.01
C THR A 677 20.14 14.99 5.10
N GLY A 678 21.43 14.83 5.34
CA GLY A 678 22.45 15.48 4.53
C GLY A 678 23.58 16.10 5.37
N GLY A 679 23.40 16.15 6.68
CA GLY A 679 24.46 16.58 7.64
C GLY A 679 24.70 18.08 7.71
N GLN A 680 25.68 18.43 8.52
CA GLN A 680 26.10 19.79 8.81
C GLN A 680 26.47 20.59 7.53
N GLY A 681 25.92 21.78 7.38
CA GLY A 681 26.12 22.66 6.23
C GLY A 681 25.29 22.30 4.99
N THR A 682 24.54 21.17 5.02
CA THR A 682 23.70 20.72 3.92
C THR A 682 22.22 20.65 4.34
N ALA A 683 21.88 19.91 5.37
CA ALA A 683 20.52 19.76 5.90
C ALA A 683 20.27 20.61 7.14
N TYR A 684 21.30 20.92 7.84
CA TYR A 684 21.26 21.80 9.01
C TYR A 684 22.63 22.50 9.20
N ASN A 685 22.63 23.55 10.01
CA ASN A 685 23.85 24.19 10.49
C ASN A 685 23.69 24.56 11.95
N VAL A 686 24.42 23.87 12.82
CA VAL A 686 24.34 24.04 14.28
C VAL A 686 25.72 24.34 14.84
N GLY A 687 25.74 24.99 16.01
CA GLY A 687 27.01 25.41 16.64
C GLY A 687 27.83 24.23 17.18
N SER A 688 27.19 23.12 17.51
CA SER A 688 27.85 21.88 17.94
C SER A 688 26.99 20.66 17.59
N VAL A 689 27.65 19.52 17.42
CA VAL A 689 27.02 18.20 17.18
C VAL A 689 27.47 17.25 18.29
N ASN A 690 27.35 17.68 19.54
CA ASN A 690 27.80 16.95 20.72
C ASN A 690 26.78 15.94 21.25
N GLY A 691 25.56 15.90 20.65
CA GLY A 691 24.54 14.88 20.93
C GLY A 691 23.87 15.04 22.29
N ASN A 692 23.64 16.26 22.76
CA ASN A 692 22.88 16.49 23.97
C ASN A 692 21.45 15.95 23.82
N GLY A 693 21.03 15.11 24.77
CA GLY A 693 19.66 14.59 24.83
C GLY A 693 19.26 13.62 23.72
N THR A 694 20.13 13.31 22.74
CA THR A 694 19.68 12.57 21.57
C THR A 694 19.68 11.06 21.76
N ALA A 695 18.48 10.49 21.73
CA ALA A 695 18.26 9.07 21.46
C ALA A 695 17.58 8.85 20.10
N TYR A 696 17.23 9.92 19.38
CA TYR A 696 16.38 9.87 18.18
C TYR A 696 17.19 9.88 16.88
N ARG A 697 18.20 10.74 16.77
CA ARG A 697 19.05 10.85 15.57
C ARG A 697 20.52 10.64 15.91
N ALA A 698 21.23 10.02 14.97
CA ALA A 698 22.66 9.69 15.16
C ALA A 698 23.60 10.77 14.64
N ASP A 699 23.09 11.92 14.20
CA ASP A 699 23.88 12.99 13.58
C ASP A 699 24.47 14.01 14.60
N GLY A 700 24.13 13.82 15.87
CA GLY A 700 24.71 14.59 16.97
C GLY A 700 24.08 15.96 17.18
N VAL A 701 23.00 16.32 16.49
CA VAL A 701 22.22 17.53 16.76
C VAL A 701 21.53 17.40 18.10
N ASP A 702 21.48 18.49 18.85
CA ASP A 702 20.91 18.52 20.19
C ASP A 702 19.36 18.46 20.14
N LEU A 703 18.79 17.35 20.60
CA LEU A 703 17.36 17.07 20.70
C LEU A 703 17.03 16.63 22.12
N GLU A 704 15.87 16.98 22.61
CA GLU A 704 15.39 16.44 23.90
C GLU A 704 13.97 15.87 23.77
N SER A 705 13.58 15.01 24.72
CA SER A 705 12.22 14.47 24.75
C SER A 705 11.24 15.57 25.14
N THR A 706 10.22 15.78 24.31
CA THR A 706 9.21 16.81 24.58
C THR A 706 8.20 16.36 25.62
N SER A 707 7.77 17.28 26.47
CA SER A 707 6.62 17.10 27.37
C SER A 707 5.28 17.53 26.73
N ASP A 708 5.29 17.98 25.48
CA ASP A 708 4.09 18.43 24.78
C ASP A 708 3.11 17.29 24.46
N THR A 709 1.88 17.66 24.19
CA THR A 709 0.84 16.70 23.80
C THR A 709 1.23 15.97 22.52
N GLY A 710 1.25 14.65 22.55
CA GLY A 710 1.67 13.81 21.43
C GLY A 710 3.06 13.17 21.62
N GLY A 711 3.87 13.65 22.56
CA GLY A 711 5.21 13.11 22.81
C GLY A 711 6.18 13.38 21.65
N GLY A 712 7.25 12.61 21.57
CA GLY A 712 8.31 12.77 20.57
C GLY A 712 9.51 13.54 21.10
N TYR A 713 10.16 14.29 20.23
CA TYR A 713 11.34 15.09 20.54
C TYR A 713 11.14 16.53 20.08
N ASP A 714 11.91 17.44 20.63
CA ASP A 714 11.99 18.82 20.18
C ASP A 714 13.42 19.25 19.89
N LEU A 715 13.57 20.27 19.05
CA LEU A 715 14.84 20.98 18.83
C LEU A 715 15.06 21.93 20.00
N GLY A 716 16.12 21.67 20.74
CA GLY A 716 16.59 22.54 21.83
C GLY A 716 17.90 23.26 21.50
N TRP A 717 18.51 23.90 22.51
CA TRP A 717 19.79 24.62 22.42
C TRP A 717 19.87 25.61 21.26
N SER A 718 18.73 26.22 20.90
CA SER A 718 18.65 27.20 19.80
C SER A 718 19.66 28.35 19.98
N SER A 719 20.28 28.78 18.89
CA SER A 719 21.28 29.87 18.89
C SER A 719 21.23 30.61 17.55
N GLY A 720 21.38 31.92 17.61
CA GLY A 720 21.37 32.79 16.43
C GLY A 720 22.37 32.34 15.35
N GLY A 721 21.88 32.22 14.11
CA GLY A 721 22.65 31.75 12.97
C GLY A 721 22.57 30.24 12.70
N GLN A 722 21.93 29.47 13.57
CA GLN A 722 21.61 28.06 13.29
C GLN A 722 20.44 27.98 12.30
N TRP A 723 20.37 26.87 11.55
CA TRP A 723 19.25 26.61 10.65
C TRP A 723 19.05 25.12 10.37
N PHE A 724 17.79 24.76 10.04
CA PHE A 724 17.35 23.40 9.71
C PHE A 724 16.52 23.40 8.43
N ARG A 725 16.73 22.44 7.56
CA ARG A 725 15.94 22.25 6.34
C ARG A 725 14.88 21.20 6.50
N TYR A 726 13.76 21.43 5.84
CA TYR A 726 12.62 20.53 5.78
C TYR A 726 12.14 20.46 4.34
N THR A 727 12.28 19.30 3.71
CA THR A 727 11.71 19.06 2.40
C THR A 727 10.21 18.78 2.56
N VAL A 728 9.39 19.62 1.96
CA VAL A 728 7.92 19.52 2.03
C VAL A 728 7.33 19.35 0.64
N ASN A 729 6.09 18.83 0.57
CA ASN A 729 5.31 18.71 -0.66
C ASN A 729 3.98 19.43 -0.47
N ALA A 730 3.83 20.62 -1.09
CA ALA A 730 2.59 21.38 -1.01
C ALA A 730 1.58 20.83 -2.03
N ALA A 731 0.41 20.40 -1.54
CA ALA A 731 -0.64 19.82 -2.37
C ALA A 731 -1.18 20.80 -3.43
N SER A 732 -1.13 22.10 -3.15
CA SER A 732 -1.52 23.17 -4.08
C SER A 732 -0.68 24.42 -3.87
N ALA A 733 -0.53 25.23 -4.91
CA ALA A 733 0.04 26.58 -4.75
C ALA A 733 -0.94 27.48 -3.97
N GLY A 734 -0.44 28.25 -3.04
CA GLY A 734 -1.27 29.15 -2.26
C GLY A 734 -0.60 29.67 -0.99
N THR A 735 -1.35 30.48 -0.25
CA THR A 735 -0.91 30.98 1.07
C THR A 735 -1.31 29.99 2.15
N TYR A 736 -0.39 29.71 3.04
CA TYR A 736 -0.59 28.82 4.20
C TYR A 736 -0.34 29.61 5.49
N THR A 737 -1.06 29.28 6.55
CA THR A 737 -0.69 29.68 7.90
C THR A 737 0.23 28.57 8.45
N VAL A 738 1.42 28.94 8.90
CA VAL A 738 2.30 28.03 9.64
C VAL A 738 2.21 28.37 11.12
N ALA A 739 1.93 27.35 11.93
CA ALA A 739 1.87 27.40 13.36
C ALA A 739 3.12 26.71 13.93
N PHE A 740 3.99 27.48 14.60
CA PHE A 740 5.18 26.98 15.29
C PHE A 740 4.83 26.64 16.73
N ARG A 741 5.06 25.43 17.15
CA ARG A 741 4.85 24.96 18.51
C ARG A 741 6.15 25.13 19.30
N VAL A 742 6.21 26.12 20.16
CA VAL A 742 7.46 26.64 20.78
C VAL A 742 7.36 26.71 22.29
N ALA A 743 8.53 26.67 22.95
CA ALA A 743 8.67 26.93 24.37
C ALA A 743 9.89 27.87 24.63
N ALA A 744 9.75 28.82 25.56
CA ALA A 744 10.81 29.74 25.91
C ALA A 744 10.67 30.27 27.34
N PRO A 745 11.70 30.17 28.18
CA PRO A 745 11.66 30.74 29.53
C PRO A 745 11.45 32.26 29.54
N ALA A 746 11.94 32.96 28.54
CA ALA A 746 11.82 34.41 28.37
C ALA A 746 11.36 34.73 26.92
N ALA A 747 10.76 35.90 26.73
CA ALA A 747 10.34 36.31 25.38
C ALA A 747 11.57 36.59 24.48
N VAL A 748 11.48 36.11 23.23
CA VAL A 748 12.52 36.30 22.22
C VAL A 748 11.92 37.06 21.03
N SER A 749 12.39 38.28 20.79
CA SER A 749 12.02 39.08 19.62
C SER A 749 12.78 38.62 18.40
N GLY A 750 12.09 38.46 17.26
CA GLY A 750 12.73 37.99 16.02
C GLY A 750 13.49 36.70 16.25
N ALA A 751 12.80 35.71 16.81
CA ALA A 751 13.42 34.43 17.21
C ALA A 751 13.78 33.58 15.97
N LEU A 752 12.87 33.52 14.99
CA LEU A 752 13.02 32.67 13.82
C LEU A 752 12.32 33.23 12.57
N HIS A 753 12.66 32.68 11.42
CA HIS A 753 11.88 32.80 10.20
C HIS A 753 11.98 31.52 9.33
N LEU A 754 11.05 31.32 8.38
CA LEU A 754 11.22 30.36 7.31
C LEU A 754 11.73 31.05 6.06
N ALA A 755 12.68 30.41 5.39
CA ALA A 755 13.21 30.83 4.10
C ALA A 755 12.98 29.72 3.05
N ASP A 756 12.95 30.10 1.77
CA ASP A 756 12.97 29.15 0.65
C ASP A 756 14.40 28.64 0.34
N ALA A 757 14.50 27.77 -0.66
CA ALA A 757 15.78 27.19 -1.08
C ALA A 757 16.79 28.24 -1.58
N SER A 758 16.37 29.44 -1.96
CA SER A 758 17.25 30.56 -2.34
C SER A 758 17.71 31.40 -1.14
N GLY A 759 17.14 31.15 0.05
CA GLY A 759 17.34 31.91 1.26
C GLY A 759 16.43 33.15 1.40
N ALA A 760 15.41 33.28 0.53
CA ALA A 760 14.44 34.37 0.67
C ALA A 760 13.52 34.12 1.87
N ASN A 761 13.44 35.12 2.77
CA ASN A 761 12.60 35.08 3.97
C ASN A 761 11.10 35.08 3.57
N LEU A 762 10.37 34.02 3.91
CA LEU A 762 8.97 33.80 3.54
C LEU A 762 7.97 34.27 4.61
N THR A 763 8.33 34.27 5.88
CA THR A 763 7.42 34.56 7.02
C THR A 763 7.60 35.95 7.64
N GLY A 764 8.70 36.63 7.33
CA GLY A 764 9.17 37.72 8.17
C GLY A 764 9.74 37.21 9.52
N ALA A 765 10.15 38.10 10.38
CA ALA A 765 10.66 37.76 11.70
C ALA A 765 9.50 37.34 12.63
N VAL A 766 9.59 36.18 13.21
CA VAL A 766 8.61 35.64 14.17
C VAL A 766 9.14 35.82 15.58
N ALA A 767 8.34 36.40 16.46
CA ALA A 767 8.68 36.55 17.88
C ALA A 767 8.05 35.42 18.70
N ILE A 768 8.78 34.95 19.71
CA ILE A 768 8.28 33.92 20.65
C ILE A 768 7.99 34.59 22.00
N PRO A 769 6.77 34.47 22.58
CA PRO A 769 6.45 35.00 23.89
C PRO A 769 7.13 34.17 25.00
N ALA A 770 7.34 34.74 26.16
CA ALA A 770 7.75 33.97 27.32
C ALA A 770 6.65 32.94 27.66
N THR A 771 7.03 31.68 27.73
CA THR A 771 6.16 30.61 28.20
C THR A 771 6.46 30.17 29.62
N GLY A 772 7.59 30.61 30.16
CA GLY A 772 8.00 30.41 31.54
C GLY A 772 8.94 29.25 31.79
N ASP A 773 9.03 28.29 30.86
CA ASP A 773 9.92 27.14 30.94
C ASP A 773 10.28 26.65 29.54
N TRP A 774 11.37 25.83 29.42
CA TRP A 774 11.82 25.18 28.19
C TRP A 774 10.83 24.14 27.65
N GLN A 775 9.98 23.62 28.51
CA GLN A 775 8.95 22.61 28.16
C GLN A 775 7.51 23.12 28.41
N ALA A 776 7.34 24.45 28.59
CA ALA A 776 6.03 25.05 28.61
C ALA A 776 5.63 25.56 27.23
N TRP A 777 4.74 24.81 26.56
CA TRP A 777 4.48 24.96 25.14
C TRP A 777 3.40 25.97 24.80
N SER A 778 3.67 26.82 23.81
CA SER A 778 2.73 27.78 23.22
C SER A 778 2.80 27.70 21.69
N THR A 779 1.85 28.32 21.00
CA THR A 779 1.82 28.35 19.53
C THR A 779 1.91 29.79 19.02
N VAL A 780 2.86 30.06 18.14
CA VAL A 780 2.96 31.31 17.38
C VAL A 780 2.73 31.03 15.91
N THR A 781 2.16 31.99 15.18
CA THR A 781 1.79 31.78 13.77
C THR A 781 2.37 32.84 12.85
N ALA A 782 2.66 32.42 11.64
CA ALA A 782 3.01 33.30 10.52
C ALA A 782 2.29 32.82 9.24
N THR A 783 2.35 33.64 8.18
CA THR A 783 1.84 33.25 6.86
C THR A 783 2.99 33.03 5.89
N VAL A 784 2.85 32.02 5.02
CA VAL A 784 3.82 31.68 3.98
C VAL A 784 3.11 31.36 2.69
N THR A 785 3.63 31.84 1.56
CA THR A 785 3.11 31.49 0.23
C THR A 785 4.03 30.46 -0.40
N LEU A 786 3.48 29.30 -0.75
CA LEU A 786 4.22 28.16 -1.31
C LEU A 786 3.70 27.83 -2.71
N PRO A 787 4.59 27.50 -3.67
CA PRO A 787 4.19 26.83 -4.91
C PRO A 787 3.70 25.42 -4.65
N ALA A 788 2.95 24.83 -5.58
CA ALA A 788 2.58 23.42 -5.50
C ALA A 788 3.80 22.51 -5.74
N GLY A 789 3.83 21.36 -5.10
CA GLY A 789 4.86 20.35 -5.29
C GLY A 789 5.97 20.39 -4.24
N LYS A 790 7.00 19.58 -4.51
CA LYS A 790 8.18 19.42 -3.64
C LYS A 790 9.01 20.69 -3.56
N GLN A 791 9.39 21.09 -2.36
CA GLN A 791 10.28 22.23 -2.10
C GLN A 791 11.00 22.07 -0.76
N VAL A 792 12.07 22.80 -0.58
CA VAL A 792 12.85 22.84 0.67
C VAL A 792 12.56 24.15 1.40
N LEU A 793 12.14 24.05 2.65
CA LEU A 793 12.00 25.18 3.57
C LEU A 793 13.16 25.15 4.56
N THR A 794 13.76 26.30 4.81
CA THR A 794 14.79 26.45 5.83
C THR A 794 14.21 27.20 7.02
N LEU A 795 14.15 26.55 8.18
CA LEU A 795 13.92 27.21 9.45
C LEU A 795 15.25 27.87 9.87
N VAL A 796 15.25 29.16 10.01
CA VAL A 796 16.44 29.95 10.47
C VAL A 796 16.19 30.41 11.88
N GLU A 797 17.11 30.13 12.77
CA GLU A 797 17.14 30.66 14.13
C GLU A 797 17.88 32.03 14.14
N ASP A 798 17.10 33.10 14.14
CA ASP A 798 17.68 34.46 14.15
C ASP A 798 18.23 34.83 15.54
N ASN A 799 17.56 34.39 16.59
CA ASN A 799 18.00 34.51 17.98
C ASN A 799 17.64 33.22 18.75
N GLY A 800 18.52 32.81 19.65
CA GLY A 800 18.32 31.59 20.44
C GLY A 800 17.54 31.80 21.74
N GLY A 801 17.38 30.74 22.53
CA GLY A 801 16.75 30.79 23.85
C GLY A 801 15.30 30.23 23.85
N TRP A 802 15.01 29.33 22.92
CA TRP A 802 13.69 28.68 22.76
C TRP A 802 13.83 27.27 22.19
N ASN A 803 12.80 26.47 22.38
CA ASN A 803 12.65 25.11 21.82
C ASN A 803 11.54 25.10 20.80
N LEU A 804 11.62 24.17 19.80
CA LEU A 804 10.63 23.94 18.77
C LEU A 804 10.23 22.47 18.72
N ASN A 805 8.91 22.20 18.84
CA ASN A 805 8.34 20.86 18.73
C ASN A 805 7.85 20.58 17.30
N SER A 806 7.11 21.50 16.68
CA SER A 806 6.55 21.24 15.35
C SER A 806 6.21 22.51 14.57
N LEU A 807 6.04 22.32 13.24
CA LEU A 807 5.53 23.31 12.29
C LEU A 807 4.26 22.75 11.67
N ALA A 808 3.09 23.30 11.97
CA ALA A 808 1.82 22.87 11.40
C ALA A 808 1.35 23.84 10.31
N PHE A 809 1.21 23.35 9.09
CA PHE A 809 0.76 24.15 7.95
C PHE A 809 -0.73 23.92 7.68
N THR A 810 -1.49 25.02 7.59
CA THR A 810 -2.91 25.01 7.19
C THR A 810 -3.09 25.98 6.02
N ALA A 811 -3.86 25.60 5.01
CA ALA A 811 -4.09 26.46 3.85
C ALA A 811 -4.82 27.75 4.29
N ALA A 812 -4.24 28.90 3.99
CA ALA A 812 -4.89 30.19 4.24
C ALA A 812 -5.81 30.51 3.05
N GLY A 813 -7.11 30.25 3.19
CA GLY A 813 -8.13 30.69 2.24
C GLY A 813 -8.32 29.87 0.96
N GLY A 814 -7.91 28.59 0.95
CA GLY A 814 -8.45 27.57 0.02
C GLY A 814 -9.67 26.90 0.63
N PRO A 815 -10.51 26.13 -0.14
CA PRO A 815 -11.59 25.36 0.47
C PRO A 815 -10.97 24.42 1.49
N GLY A 816 -10.97 24.85 2.77
CA GLY A 816 -10.47 24.09 3.89
C GLY A 816 -11.28 22.82 4.03
N THR A 817 -10.74 21.82 4.72
CA THR A 817 -11.57 20.76 5.30
C THR A 817 -12.80 21.42 5.88
N PRO A 818 -14.02 21.08 5.47
CA PRO A 818 -15.22 21.78 5.91
C PRO A 818 -15.24 21.84 7.44
N SER A 819 -15.18 23.04 8.00
CA SER A 819 -15.19 23.24 9.43
C SER A 819 -16.57 23.76 9.87
N ASN A 820 -17.00 23.32 11.05
CA ASN A 820 -18.21 23.88 11.66
C ASN A 820 -17.96 25.31 12.15
N LEU A 821 -18.43 26.29 11.38
CA LEU A 821 -18.26 27.73 11.65
C LEU A 821 -19.12 28.20 12.84
N ALA A 822 -20.12 27.42 13.27
CA ALA A 822 -21.10 27.77 14.29
C ALA A 822 -20.68 27.38 15.71
N ALA A 823 -19.67 26.52 15.89
CA ALA A 823 -19.26 26.04 17.21
C ALA A 823 -18.87 27.20 18.14
N GLY A 824 -19.52 27.29 19.31
CA GLY A 824 -19.29 28.32 20.33
C GLY A 824 -19.71 29.75 19.90
N LYS A 825 -20.46 29.90 18.81
CA LYS A 825 -20.92 31.21 18.30
C LYS A 825 -22.16 31.68 19.03
N ALA A 826 -22.36 33.01 19.04
CA ALA A 826 -23.54 33.64 19.58
C ALA A 826 -24.82 33.20 18.85
N THR A 827 -25.91 33.07 19.59
CA THR A 827 -27.19 32.60 19.05
C THR A 827 -28.31 33.60 19.37
N GLY A 828 -29.42 33.48 18.69
CA GLY A 828 -30.66 34.19 18.92
C GLY A 828 -31.84 33.27 18.68
N GLU A 829 -33.01 33.63 19.26
CA GLU A 829 -34.19 32.79 19.17
C GLU A 829 -35.48 33.62 19.25
N SER A 830 -36.58 33.05 18.79
CA SER A 830 -37.91 33.66 18.94
C SER A 830 -38.43 33.51 20.34
N SER A 831 -38.18 32.40 21.01
CA SER A 831 -38.56 32.07 22.38
C SER A 831 -37.80 30.82 22.85
N HIS A 832 -37.75 30.62 24.15
CA HIS A 832 -37.43 29.32 24.74
C HIS A 832 -38.35 29.05 25.93
N ILE A 833 -38.40 27.78 26.36
CA ILE A 833 -39.07 27.37 27.58
C ILE A 833 -38.03 26.99 28.63
N ASP A 834 -38.23 27.42 29.87
CA ASP A 834 -37.38 27.09 31.01
C ASP A 834 -35.87 27.37 30.74
N VAL A 835 -35.01 26.37 30.86
CA VAL A 835 -33.55 26.46 30.70
C VAL A 835 -33.08 26.16 29.28
N TYR A 836 -33.99 25.87 28.32
CA TYR A 836 -33.68 25.35 26.99
C TYR A 836 -33.41 26.46 25.95
N ALA A 837 -32.51 27.39 26.30
CA ALA A 837 -32.19 28.56 25.49
C ALA A 837 -31.35 28.21 24.26
N SER A 838 -31.34 29.09 23.22
CA SER A 838 -30.63 28.91 21.96
C SER A 838 -29.12 28.71 22.07
N SER A 839 -28.48 29.18 23.14
CA SER A 839 -27.03 28.96 23.34
C SER A 839 -26.64 27.49 23.36
N ARG A 840 -27.59 26.60 23.57
CA ARG A 840 -27.39 25.14 23.59
C ARG A 840 -27.23 24.51 22.21
N VAL A 841 -27.51 25.25 21.12
CA VAL A 841 -27.33 24.68 19.77
C VAL A 841 -25.92 24.88 19.22
N THR A 842 -25.04 25.60 19.96
CA THR A 842 -23.63 25.82 19.54
C THR A 842 -22.61 25.44 20.62
N ASP A 843 -23.05 24.87 21.73
CA ASP A 843 -22.21 24.53 22.89
C ASP A 843 -21.42 23.23 22.73
N THR A 844 -21.64 22.51 21.64
CA THR A 844 -21.06 21.22 21.32
C THR A 844 -21.47 20.05 22.22
N ASP A 845 -22.37 20.26 23.16
CA ASP A 845 -22.98 19.19 23.96
C ASP A 845 -24.18 18.59 23.22
N ARG A 846 -24.03 17.39 22.75
CA ARG A 846 -25.02 16.65 21.96
C ARG A 846 -26.34 16.42 22.71
N ASN A 847 -26.35 16.48 24.02
CA ASN A 847 -27.52 16.21 24.86
C ASN A 847 -28.19 17.48 25.39
N SER A 848 -27.54 18.63 25.29
CA SER A 848 -28.19 19.92 25.53
C SER A 848 -29.00 20.32 24.28
N TYR A 849 -30.11 21.07 24.48
CA TYR A 849 -30.93 21.45 23.32
C TYR A 849 -31.72 22.74 23.60
N TRP A 850 -32.02 23.44 22.50
CA TRP A 850 -33.00 24.50 22.48
C TRP A 850 -34.42 23.93 22.30
N GLU A 851 -35.37 24.46 23.04
CA GLU A 851 -36.79 24.21 22.87
C GLU A 851 -37.57 25.51 22.93
N SER A 852 -38.34 25.79 21.87
CA SER A 852 -39.19 27.00 21.82
C SER A 852 -40.42 26.92 22.72
N ALA A 853 -41.14 28.02 22.88
CA ALA A 853 -42.44 28.03 23.53
C ALA A 853 -43.40 27.02 22.85
N ASN A 854 -44.12 26.26 23.68
CA ASN A 854 -45.06 25.25 23.22
C ASN A 854 -46.27 25.86 22.50
N ASN A 855 -46.73 25.20 21.42
CA ASN A 855 -47.90 25.58 20.62
C ASN A 855 -47.83 27.00 20.01
N ALA A 856 -46.63 27.54 19.80
CA ALA A 856 -46.40 28.90 19.36
C ALA A 856 -45.73 29.00 17.99
N PHE A 857 -45.95 28.04 17.09
CA PHE A 857 -45.38 28.09 15.74
C PHE A 857 -45.91 29.26 14.90
N PRO A 858 -45.06 29.84 14.02
CA PRO A 858 -43.67 29.50 13.74
C PRO A 858 -42.69 29.96 14.81
N GLN A 859 -41.63 29.18 15.06
CA GLN A 859 -40.54 29.52 15.94
C GLN A 859 -39.21 29.43 15.25
N TRP A 860 -38.21 30.23 15.69
CA TRP A 860 -36.90 30.22 15.04
C TRP A 860 -35.77 30.26 16.08
N VAL A 861 -34.64 29.66 15.61
CA VAL A 861 -33.33 29.79 16.24
C VAL A 861 -32.30 30.17 15.20
N GLN A 862 -31.31 31.00 15.54
CA GLN A 862 -30.27 31.47 14.64
C GLN A 862 -28.89 31.45 15.28
N VAL A 863 -27.87 31.38 14.43
CA VAL A 863 -26.46 31.48 14.78
C VAL A 863 -25.86 32.74 14.13
N ASP A 864 -25.08 33.54 14.85
CA ASP A 864 -24.30 34.67 14.40
C ASP A 864 -22.82 34.24 14.25
N LEU A 865 -22.31 34.10 13.07
CA LEU A 865 -20.91 33.71 12.81
C LEU A 865 -19.91 34.84 13.12
N GLY A 866 -20.38 36.05 13.46
CA GLY A 866 -19.58 37.23 13.77
C GLY A 866 -19.14 38.04 12.53
N ALA A 867 -19.09 37.41 11.39
CA ALA A 867 -18.82 38.03 10.08
C ALA A 867 -19.44 37.17 8.97
N ALA A 868 -19.66 37.74 7.79
CA ALA A 868 -20.11 36.98 6.64
C ALA A 868 -19.07 35.90 6.26
N ARG A 869 -19.53 34.64 6.16
CA ARG A 869 -18.72 33.47 5.84
C ARG A 869 -19.39 32.67 4.73
N SER A 870 -18.61 32.19 3.79
CA SER A 870 -19.11 31.29 2.76
C SER A 870 -19.44 29.93 3.35
N ALA A 871 -20.70 29.49 3.18
CA ALA A 871 -21.17 28.18 3.61
C ALA A 871 -22.07 27.58 2.52
N SER A 872 -22.10 26.25 2.46
CA SER A 872 -22.94 25.51 1.49
C SER A 872 -23.71 24.36 2.16
N ARG A 873 -23.54 24.17 3.48
CA ARG A 873 -24.15 23.07 4.21
C ARG A 873 -24.44 23.46 5.64
N VAL A 874 -25.61 23.07 6.11
CA VAL A 874 -26.02 23.13 7.52
C VAL A 874 -26.35 21.71 7.99
N VAL A 875 -25.89 21.35 9.18
CA VAL A 875 -26.23 20.09 9.85
C VAL A 875 -26.97 20.42 11.12
N LEU A 876 -28.17 19.87 11.26
CA LEU A 876 -29.05 20.02 12.41
C LEU A 876 -29.18 18.69 13.13
N LYS A 877 -29.17 18.70 14.47
CA LYS A 877 -29.29 17.48 15.24
C LYS A 877 -30.27 17.61 16.39
N LEU A 878 -30.78 16.45 16.85
CA LEU A 878 -31.46 16.30 18.13
C LEU A 878 -30.67 15.36 19.03
N PRO A 879 -30.91 15.38 20.37
CA PRO A 879 -30.21 14.49 21.31
C PRO A 879 -30.27 13.01 20.83
N SER A 880 -29.16 12.27 20.95
CA SER A 880 -29.02 10.93 20.42
C SER A 880 -30.01 9.90 21.00
N GLY A 881 -30.44 10.08 22.23
CA GLY A 881 -31.42 9.22 22.89
C GLY A 881 -32.89 9.48 22.55
N TRP A 882 -33.20 10.46 21.68
CA TRP A 882 -34.57 10.78 21.34
C TRP A 882 -35.13 9.92 20.23
N GLY A 883 -36.42 9.54 20.33
CA GLY A 883 -37.15 8.83 19.29
C GLY A 883 -37.36 9.65 18.03
N ALA A 884 -37.58 8.97 16.89
CA ALA A 884 -37.78 9.59 15.60
C ALA A 884 -38.93 10.62 15.62
N ARG A 885 -38.65 11.79 15.01
CA ARG A 885 -39.66 12.86 14.85
C ARG A 885 -39.39 13.69 13.61
N THR A 886 -40.44 14.24 13.04
CA THR A 886 -40.35 15.11 11.86
C THR A 886 -40.63 16.55 12.26
N GLN A 887 -39.69 17.45 11.91
CA GLN A 887 -39.89 18.88 12.01
C GLN A 887 -40.04 19.48 10.61
N THR A 888 -41.09 20.33 10.42
CA THR A 888 -41.22 21.14 9.22
C THR A 888 -40.45 22.43 9.44
N LEU A 889 -39.39 22.64 8.66
CA LEU A 889 -38.50 23.77 8.86
C LEU A 889 -37.97 24.37 7.56
N ALA A 890 -37.57 25.64 7.60
CA ALA A 890 -36.88 26.37 6.55
C ALA A 890 -35.51 26.86 7.04
N LEU A 891 -34.51 26.95 6.15
CA LEU A 891 -33.23 27.59 6.41
C LEU A 891 -33.17 28.94 5.71
N GLN A 892 -32.73 29.95 6.43
CA GLN A 892 -32.60 31.32 5.96
C GLN A 892 -31.19 31.86 6.28
N GLY A 893 -30.69 32.78 5.44
CA GLY A 893 -29.44 33.50 5.63
C GLY A 893 -29.63 34.99 5.69
N SER A 894 -28.71 35.68 6.36
CA SER A 894 -28.70 37.15 6.42
C SER A 894 -27.29 37.68 6.64
N THR A 895 -26.95 38.81 6.05
CA THR A 895 -25.71 39.53 6.31
C THR A 895 -25.84 40.56 7.44
N ASP A 896 -27.06 41.07 7.69
CA ASP A 896 -27.36 42.16 8.64
C ASP A 896 -28.16 41.73 9.90
N GLY A 897 -28.64 40.47 9.93
CA GLY A 897 -29.47 39.96 11.04
C GLY A 897 -30.91 40.44 11.08
N SER A 898 -31.32 41.26 10.13
CA SER A 898 -32.68 41.83 10.04
C SER A 898 -33.44 41.40 8.78
N SER A 899 -32.76 41.35 7.67
CA SER A 899 -33.31 40.93 6.37
C SER A 899 -32.83 39.50 6.05
N PHE A 900 -33.72 38.51 6.05
CA PHE A 900 -33.42 37.12 5.81
C PHE A 900 -33.89 36.63 4.46
N SER A 901 -33.01 36.04 3.68
CA SER A 901 -33.29 35.34 2.41
C SER A 901 -33.43 33.84 2.64
N THR A 902 -34.29 33.18 1.84
CA THR A 902 -34.46 31.72 1.96
C THR A 902 -33.34 30.99 1.27
N LEU A 903 -32.54 30.25 2.01
CA LEU A 903 -31.50 29.35 1.50
C LEU A 903 -32.05 27.96 1.18
N LYS A 904 -33.01 27.50 2.00
CA LYS A 904 -33.73 26.23 1.76
C LYS A 904 -35.19 26.43 2.12
N ALA A 905 -36.06 26.16 1.17
CA ALA A 905 -37.50 26.27 1.36
C ALA A 905 -38.01 25.33 2.46
N SER A 906 -39.16 25.73 3.07
CA SER A 906 -39.77 24.90 4.13
C SER A 906 -40.14 23.52 3.60
N ALA A 907 -39.69 22.50 4.31
CA ALA A 907 -39.97 21.09 4.04
C ALA A 907 -39.98 20.28 5.35
N ALA A 908 -40.57 19.11 5.30
CA ALA A 908 -40.58 18.15 6.40
C ALA A 908 -39.24 17.38 6.44
N TYR A 909 -38.55 17.41 7.58
CA TYR A 909 -37.29 16.71 7.80
C TYR A 909 -37.42 15.77 9.00
N THR A 910 -37.14 14.49 8.78
CA THR A 910 -37.21 13.48 9.83
C THR A 910 -35.85 13.34 10.49
N PHE A 911 -35.80 13.54 11.79
CA PHE A 911 -34.70 13.22 12.67
C PHE A 911 -34.92 11.80 13.14
N ASP A 912 -34.10 10.88 12.64
CA ASP A 912 -34.22 9.45 12.87
C ASP A 912 -33.03 8.95 13.71
N PRO A 913 -33.24 8.21 14.80
CA PRO A 913 -32.17 7.58 15.57
C PRO A 913 -31.23 6.72 14.73
N ALA A 914 -31.72 6.09 13.66
CA ALA A 914 -30.90 5.29 12.75
C ALA A 914 -29.88 6.15 11.96
N SER A 915 -30.12 7.45 11.83
CA SER A 915 -29.19 8.44 11.24
C SER A 915 -28.63 9.39 12.32
N ASP A 916 -28.51 8.93 13.56
CA ASP A 916 -28.05 9.72 14.71
C ASP A 916 -28.87 11.03 14.88
N ASN A 917 -30.18 10.97 14.67
CA ASN A 917 -31.05 12.15 14.75
C ASN A 917 -30.48 13.37 14.00
N THR A 918 -29.87 13.15 12.84
CA THR A 918 -29.14 14.15 12.07
C THR A 918 -29.86 14.45 10.76
N VAL A 919 -30.00 15.73 10.45
CA VAL A 919 -30.51 16.25 9.18
C VAL A 919 -29.48 17.17 8.55
N THR A 920 -29.15 16.95 7.27
CA THR A 920 -28.21 17.76 6.50
C THR A 920 -28.95 18.56 5.44
N LEU A 921 -28.76 19.87 5.43
CA LEU A 921 -29.31 20.80 4.44
C LEU A 921 -28.17 21.33 3.56
N THR A 922 -28.19 21.04 2.27
CA THR A 922 -27.25 21.59 1.30
C THR A 922 -27.92 22.69 0.48
N PHE A 923 -27.15 23.73 0.14
CA PHE A 923 -27.59 24.90 -0.66
C PHE A 923 -26.40 25.45 -1.45
N PRO A 924 -26.60 26.28 -2.47
CA PRO A 924 -25.50 26.94 -3.19
C PRO A 924 -24.62 27.74 -2.23
N ALA A 925 -23.30 27.67 -2.41
CA ALA A 925 -22.38 28.41 -1.56
C ALA A 925 -22.77 29.88 -1.48
N THR A 926 -23.00 30.38 -0.29
CA THR A 926 -23.45 31.77 -0.05
C THR A 926 -22.71 32.36 1.16
N ALA A 927 -22.42 33.64 1.09
CA ALA A 927 -21.69 34.36 2.15
C ALA A 927 -22.69 35.09 3.05
N GLU A 928 -22.98 34.49 4.21
CA GLU A 928 -23.89 35.03 5.22
C GLU A 928 -23.23 35.12 6.59
N ARG A 929 -23.66 36.09 7.39
CA ARG A 929 -23.23 36.18 8.79
C ARG A 929 -24.18 35.42 9.71
N TYR A 930 -25.49 35.49 9.45
CA TYR A 930 -26.53 34.86 10.27
C TYR A 930 -27.18 33.73 9.51
N PHE A 931 -27.32 32.60 10.16
CA PHE A 931 -28.08 31.44 9.66
C PHE A 931 -29.22 31.16 10.62
N ARG A 932 -30.47 31.12 10.10
CA ARG A 932 -31.70 30.95 10.91
C ARG A 932 -32.47 29.73 10.42
N VAL A 933 -32.86 28.88 11.36
CA VAL A 933 -33.84 27.80 11.13
C VAL A 933 -35.19 28.27 11.70
N THR A 934 -36.20 28.26 10.86
CA THR A 934 -37.59 28.57 11.26
C THR A 934 -38.39 27.27 11.21
N VAL A 935 -38.94 26.86 12.36
CA VAL A 935 -39.73 25.63 12.54
C VAL A 935 -41.22 26.00 12.56
N THR A 936 -42.01 25.27 11.77
CA THR A 936 -43.47 25.51 11.64
C THR A 936 -44.30 24.34 12.13
N ALA A 937 -43.72 23.15 12.31
CA ALA A 937 -44.38 21.99 12.89
C ALA A 937 -43.36 21.00 13.46
N ASN A 938 -43.74 20.18 14.44
CA ASN A 938 -42.96 19.08 14.97
C ASN A 938 -43.92 17.94 15.40
N THR A 939 -43.70 16.74 14.93
CA THR A 939 -44.58 15.59 15.23
C THR A 939 -44.30 14.98 16.61
N GLY A 940 -43.10 15.17 17.14
CA GLY A 940 -42.72 14.59 18.43
C GLY A 940 -43.00 15.45 19.66
N TRP A 941 -43.16 16.76 19.46
CA TRP A 941 -43.41 17.74 20.56
C TRP A 941 -44.01 19.05 20.00
N PRO A 942 -44.83 19.79 20.74
CA PRO A 942 -45.47 20.97 20.21
C PRO A 942 -44.55 22.23 20.19
N ALA A 943 -43.24 22.05 20.03
CA ALA A 943 -42.21 23.10 19.98
C ALA A 943 -41.14 22.85 18.93
N GLY A 944 -40.43 23.86 18.48
CA GLY A 944 -39.16 23.71 17.74
C GLY A 944 -38.07 23.23 18.66
N GLN A 945 -37.30 22.23 18.27
CA GLN A 945 -36.25 21.62 19.07
C GLN A 945 -34.99 21.39 18.24
N LEU A 946 -33.80 21.75 18.75
CA LEU A 946 -32.50 21.43 18.17
C LEU A 946 -31.45 21.29 19.29
N SER A 947 -30.60 20.27 19.21
CA SER A 947 -29.41 20.13 20.07
C SER A 947 -28.14 20.68 19.42
N ASP A 948 -28.06 20.68 18.09
CA ASP A 948 -26.86 21.14 17.41
C ASP A 948 -27.25 21.83 16.09
N PHE A 949 -26.66 22.98 15.86
CA PHE A 949 -26.82 23.78 14.64
C PHE A 949 -25.47 24.13 14.10
N GLN A 950 -24.99 23.28 13.21
CA GLN A 950 -23.68 23.41 12.58
C GLN A 950 -23.82 24.12 11.22
N VAL A 951 -22.90 25.02 10.95
CA VAL A 951 -22.76 25.72 9.65
C VAL A 951 -21.40 25.37 9.10
N TRP A 952 -21.34 24.75 7.95
CA TRP A 952 -20.10 24.25 7.38
C TRP A 952 -19.61 25.12 6.25
N SER A 953 -18.30 25.45 6.28
CA SER A 953 -17.67 26.18 5.17
C SER A 953 -17.85 25.46 3.84
N SER A 954 -17.96 26.24 2.78
CA SER A 954 -18.01 25.72 1.41
C SER A 954 -16.67 25.25 0.91
#